data_f538f6c44164e335cfd1eda303f75bb3
#
_entry.id   f538f6c44164e335cfd1eda303f75bb3
#
_cell.length_a   1.000
_cell.length_b   1.000
_cell.length_c   1.000
_cell.angle_alpha   90.00
_cell.angle_beta   90.00
_cell.angle_gamma   90.00
#
_symmetry.space_group_name_H-M   'P 1'
#
loop_
_entity.id
_entity.type
_entity.pdbx_description
1 polymer ?
#
loop_
_entity_poly.entity_id
_entity_poly.type
_entity_poly.pdbx_seq_one_letter_code
_entity_poly.pdbx_strand_id
1 'polypeptide(L)'
;MKNKNLTTSLLLMGLLMPHANTLNAQSDAGSIEKRTLTLDLKRTGIDISPTLSGIFFEDINQSLDGGICAQLIQNFSFQQYMVPDAPAKEFSRADSIIFGWSKVQGEGASGRILTVEDTPLLGTQARHYNYDQTDKYDDELRYKQYCVKFEIEQIGKGLGLAANGYGISPYGQERQGYYYSNNTQTPSIPVKKGVSYDLSLYLRKASYAGGISVYLEDASGHRISNVVKFSGLTNEWKKYTGILQANDTKDCRMVVMADTTGEFYLDFATLMPEASELWMEGKMGPFRKDLMQALADLNPTFMRFPGGCASEGTNYFGQVFWKNSVGAREERIGFRNHWGYWTSQYVGFFEYFLMSESLGATPLPVLNNGVTCQFAGHQYVAPLDTEADRKRFYDIFVKDALDLIEFCNGDTNTHWGAVRAEMGHPEPFNLKYLGIGNENRGDKFWERFDIMYKEIKKQYPDIIIVSTSGASDAGREFNDNYAHIDEKYPDTYVDEHYYKRDDWFYKNQNRYAPDKVRGNQGVTYDRNRPTRVFVGEFANNSTNNAYVSTLAEAAYWTSLERNSDMVVMAAYAPLFCKKGFNKWNSNLIWFDNRGLWRTTNYYYQMLFSKSGNKAFEMSPIMEGETIDSLIYTSPTLDTETGEVYIKFVNSEAIDKELTIKIGNKKRYQATVEFISSHDTSIKNQGSQNHYSSHPDAPVSFDYSEAIVPQTTHIGVVKKEFKMTLPENSVGVIKLVPGK
;
A
#
# COMPACT_ATOMS: atom_id res chain seq x y z
N MET A 1 -9.07 3.65 62.35
CA MET A 1 -8.02 3.45 63.41
C MET A 1 -6.68 3.33 62.79
N LYS A 2 -5.79 4.21 63.25
CA LYS A 2 -4.31 4.20 63.19
C LYS A 2 -3.60 4.36 61.84
N ASN A 3 -3.18 5.61 61.68
CA ASN A 3 -2.01 6.10 60.93
C ASN A 3 -0.74 5.31 61.27
N LYS A 4 0.16 5.17 60.28
CA LYS A 4 1.60 5.36 60.53
C LYS A 4 2.29 5.93 59.28
N ASN A 5 2.86 7.10 59.48
CA ASN A 5 3.83 7.80 58.66
C ASN A 5 5.10 6.96 58.47
N LEU A 6 5.74 7.08 57.33
CA LEU A 6 7.18 6.85 57.22
C LEU A 6 7.85 7.95 56.40
N THR A 7 8.83 8.45 57.05
CA THR A 7 9.70 9.58 56.88
C THR A 7 10.55 9.54 55.62
N THR A 8 10.72 10.72 55.08
CA THR A 8 11.71 11.17 54.11
C THR A 8 13.13 10.99 54.63
N SER A 9 14.02 10.43 53.82
CA SER A 9 15.47 10.55 54.00
C SER A 9 16.09 11.14 52.74
N LEU A 10 16.44 12.41 52.81
CA LEU A 10 17.39 13.07 51.91
C LEU A 10 18.78 12.50 52.14
N LEU A 11 19.42 12.00 51.09
CA LEU A 11 20.87 11.82 51.04
C LEU A 11 21.44 12.83 50.04
N LEU A 12 22.12 13.83 50.57
CA LEU A 12 23.06 14.69 49.85
C LEU A 12 24.25 13.82 49.42
N MET A 13 24.53 13.74 48.12
CA MET A 13 25.86 13.32 47.66
C MET A 13 26.43 14.39 46.72
N GLY A 14 27.64 14.78 47.08
CA GLY A 14 28.34 15.95 46.60
C GLY A 14 28.70 15.92 45.10
N LEU A 15 28.77 17.11 44.57
CA LEU A 15 29.38 17.44 43.29
C LEU A 15 30.87 17.06 43.27
N LEU A 16 31.24 16.16 42.39
CA LEU A 16 32.59 16.07 41.84
C LEU A 16 32.47 16.40 40.34
N MET A 17 32.85 17.62 39.99
CA MET A 17 33.07 18.01 38.59
C MET A 17 34.35 17.33 38.09
N PRO A 18 34.34 16.64 36.96
CA PRO A 18 35.57 16.37 36.24
C PRO A 18 35.95 17.62 35.43
N HIS A 19 37.19 17.97 35.55
CA HIS A 19 37.86 19.02 34.79
C HIS A 19 37.61 18.81 33.29
N ALA A 20 37.07 19.83 32.63
CA ALA A 20 37.06 19.96 31.20
C ALA A 20 38.51 20.07 30.71
N ASN A 21 39.05 18.98 30.20
CA ASN A 21 40.17 19.04 29.28
C ASN A 21 39.64 19.63 27.98
N THR A 22 39.92 20.88 27.72
CA THR A 22 39.83 21.48 26.40
C THR A 22 40.86 20.77 25.52
N LEU A 23 40.44 19.73 24.86
CA LEU A 23 41.07 19.25 23.63
C LEU A 23 40.88 20.33 22.58
N ASN A 24 41.94 21.11 22.31
CA ASN A 24 42.07 21.87 21.06
C ASN A 24 41.96 20.86 19.93
N ALA A 25 40.77 20.73 19.35
CA ALA A 25 40.62 20.16 18.02
C ALA A 25 41.20 21.19 17.06
N GLN A 26 42.53 21.14 16.79
CA GLN A 26 43.05 21.59 15.54
C GLN A 26 42.37 20.76 14.46
N SER A 27 41.58 21.42 13.65
CA SER A 27 41.04 20.85 12.40
C SER A 27 42.23 20.57 11.52
N ASP A 28 42.81 19.38 11.62
CA ASP A 28 43.50 18.80 10.48
C ASP A 28 42.49 18.80 9.34
N ALA A 29 42.84 19.49 8.25
CA ALA A 29 42.16 19.34 6.98
C ALA A 29 42.31 17.86 6.59
N GLY A 30 41.37 17.02 7.05
CA GLY A 30 41.42 15.57 6.95
C GLY A 30 41.66 15.18 5.50
N SER A 31 42.62 14.35 5.28
CA SER A 31 42.85 13.76 3.95
C SER A 31 41.59 13.01 3.55
N ILE A 32 40.94 13.46 2.46
CA ILE A 32 39.75 12.78 1.89
C ILE A 32 40.09 11.29 1.74
N GLU A 33 39.27 10.43 2.33
CA GLU A 33 39.44 8.99 2.23
C GLU A 33 39.25 8.56 0.76
N LYS A 34 40.16 7.74 0.26
CA LYS A 34 40.22 7.34 -1.16
C LYS A 34 39.89 5.88 -1.33
N ARG A 35 38.98 5.57 -2.24
CA ARG A 35 38.57 4.20 -2.61
C ARG A 35 38.68 3.98 -4.09
N THR A 36 38.92 2.74 -4.50
CA THR A 36 39.02 2.36 -5.90
C THR A 36 38.08 1.21 -6.22
N LEU A 37 37.19 1.41 -7.19
CA LEU A 37 36.31 0.39 -7.77
C LEU A 37 36.86 0.00 -9.15
N THR A 38 37.19 -1.27 -9.36
CA THR A 38 37.63 -1.81 -10.63
C THR A 38 36.52 -2.65 -11.27
N LEU A 39 36.12 -2.26 -12.50
CA LEU A 39 35.12 -2.94 -13.30
C LEU A 39 35.79 -3.71 -14.43
N ASP A 40 35.76 -5.03 -14.38
CA ASP A 40 36.17 -5.87 -15.51
C ASP A 40 34.95 -6.23 -16.36
N LEU A 41 34.73 -5.50 -17.45
CA LEU A 41 33.59 -5.71 -18.37
C LEU A 41 33.58 -7.07 -19.07
N LYS A 42 34.65 -7.88 -18.93
CA LYS A 42 34.72 -9.25 -19.44
C LYS A 42 34.29 -10.28 -18.40
N ARG A 43 34.18 -9.91 -17.14
CA ARG A 43 33.79 -10.72 -16.04
C ARG A 43 32.45 -10.25 -15.46
N THR A 44 31.37 -10.50 -16.18
CA THR A 44 30.03 -10.37 -15.63
C THR A 44 29.70 -11.61 -14.83
N GLY A 45 29.12 -11.41 -13.64
CA GLY A 45 28.71 -12.47 -12.74
C GLY A 45 27.29 -12.96 -13.03
N ILE A 46 26.46 -12.90 -12.02
CA ILE A 46 25.08 -13.39 -12.06
C ILE A 46 24.17 -12.48 -12.90
N ASP A 47 23.06 -13.06 -13.37
CA ASP A 47 21.94 -12.30 -13.92
C ASP A 47 21.22 -11.54 -12.81
N ILE A 48 20.89 -10.28 -13.08
CA ILE A 48 19.96 -9.54 -12.23
C ILE A 48 18.54 -10.01 -12.54
N SER A 49 17.79 -10.41 -11.51
CA SER A 49 16.42 -10.81 -11.70
C SER A 49 15.59 -9.71 -12.36
N PRO A 50 14.86 -10.02 -13.44
CA PRO A 50 14.00 -9.04 -14.08
C PRO A 50 12.82 -8.59 -13.18
N THR A 51 12.62 -9.25 -12.06
CA THR A 51 11.58 -8.93 -11.08
C THR A 51 12.16 -8.47 -9.74
N LEU A 52 13.44 -8.03 -9.67
CA LEU A 52 14.08 -7.70 -8.40
C LEU A 52 13.39 -6.53 -7.67
N SER A 53 13.09 -5.44 -8.38
CA SER A 53 12.55 -4.21 -7.77
C SER A 53 11.06 -4.08 -8.02
N GLY A 54 10.24 -4.22 -7.00
CA GLY A 54 8.79 -4.11 -7.12
C GLY A 54 8.15 -3.31 -6.00
N ILE A 55 6.82 -3.34 -5.96
CA ILE A 55 6.01 -2.67 -4.96
C ILE A 55 5.09 -3.67 -4.25
N PHE A 56 4.79 -3.36 -2.99
CA PHE A 56 3.81 -4.07 -2.18
C PHE A 56 2.66 -3.13 -1.82
N PHE A 57 1.48 -3.38 -2.37
CA PHE A 57 0.27 -2.64 -2.05
C PHE A 57 -0.58 -3.41 -1.04
N GLU A 58 -0.83 -2.78 0.09
CA GLU A 58 -1.76 -3.23 1.12
C GLU A 58 -2.72 -2.10 1.47
N ASP A 59 -3.99 -2.42 1.71
CA ASP A 59 -4.96 -1.46 2.25
C ASP A 59 -4.73 -1.24 3.76
N ILE A 60 -3.62 -0.57 4.06
CA ILE A 60 -3.21 -0.08 5.38
C ILE A 60 -3.09 1.44 5.34
N ASN A 61 -3.23 2.12 6.48
CA ASN A 61 -3.06 3.58 6.57
C ASN A 61 -4.00 4.39 5.66
N GLN A 62 -5.21 3.88 5.39
CA GLN A 62 -6.20 4.48 4.47
C GLN A 62 -5.64 4.65 3.04
N SER A 63 -4.91 3.67 2.55
CA SER A 63 -4.23 3.73 1.25
C SER A 63 -5.14 3.50 0.05
N LEU A 64 -6.26 2.81 0.22
CA LEU A 64 -7.20 2.45 -0.85
C LEU A 64 -8.34 3.44 -0.97
N ASP A 65 -9.40 3.30 -0.16
CA ASP A 65 -10.54 4.21 -0.14
C ASP A 65 -10.13 5.55 0.49
N GLY A 66 -10.29 6.66 -0.28
CA GLY A 66 -9.77 7.96 0.12
C GLY A 66 -8.24 8.09 0.04
N GLY A 67 -7.60 7.10 -0.58
CA GLY A 67 -6.19 7.06 -0.95
C GLY A 67 -6.03 7.02 -2.46
N ILE A 68 -5.52 5.89 -2.99
CA ILE A 68 -5.28 5.74 -4.43
C ILE A 68 -6.56 5.69 -5.26
N CYS A 69 -7.68 5.26 -4.69
CA CYS A 69 -9.00 5.34 -5.30
C CYS A 69 -9.45 6.80 -5.40
N ALA A 70 -9.77 7.26 -6.60
CA ALA A 70 -10.17 8.63 -6.87
C ALA A 70 -11.65 8.92 -6.58
N GLN A 71 -12.46 7.93 -6.19
CA GLN A 71 -13.85 8.12 -5.79
C GLN A 71 -13.89 8.86 -4.44
N LEU A 72 -14.63 9.97 -4.36
CA LEU A 72 -14.51 10.98 -3.31
C LEU A 72 -15.52 10.82 -2.15
N ILE A 73 -16.56 10.00 -2.34
CA ILE A 73 -17.63 9.83 -1.34
C ILE A 73 -17.34 8.66 -0.41
N GLN A 74 -17.12 8.94 0.85
CA GLN A 74 -17.02 7.90 1.87
C GLN A 74 -18.37 7.25 2.10
N ASN A 75 -18.38 5.91 2.29
CA ASN A 75 -19.60 5.13 2.54
C ASN A 75 -20.68 5.38 1.47
N PHE A 76 -20.29 5.34 0.20
CA PHE A 76 -21.14 5.66 -0.96
C PHE A 76 -22.34 4.71 -1.11
N SER A 77 -22.24 3.49 -0.56
CA SER A 77 -23.25 2.43 -0.60
C SER A 77 -23.96 2.23 0.75
N PHE A 78 -23.73 3.10 1.73
CA PHE A 78 -24.33 3.07 3.08
C PHE A 78 -24.15 1.75 3.85
N GLN A 79 -23.20 0.93 3.48
CA GLN A 79 -22.92 -0.39 4.10
C GLN A 79 -21.97 -0.30 5.30
N GLN A 80 -21.28 0.83 5.50
CA GLN A 80 -20.35 0.99 6.61
C GLN A 80 -21.09 1.29 7.91
N TYR A 81 -20.96 0.41 8.90
CA TYR A 81 -21.61 0.53 10.21
C TYR A 81 -20.64 1.04 11.27
N MET A 82 -21.19 1.77 12.26
CA MET A 82 -20.41 2.34 13.35
C MET A 82 -20.11 1.37 14.51
N VAL A 83 -20.86 0.28 14.65
CA VAL A 83 -20.71 -0.64 15.80
C VAL A 83 -20.36 -2.04 15.32
N PRO A 84 -19.13 -2.49 15.51
CA PRO A 84 -18.65 -3.75 14.97
C PRO A 84 -19.06 -4.99 15.76
N ASP A 85 -19.27 -4.85 17.08
CA ASP A 85 -19.46 -5.98 18.00
C ASP A 85 -20.83 -6.02 18.65
N ALA A 86 -21.73 -5.10 18.29
CA ALA A 86 -23.09 -5.17 18.73
C ALA A 86 -23.87 -6.19 17.90
N PRO A 87 -24.68 -7.07 18.54
CA PRO A 87 -25.61 -7.91 17.81
C PRO A 87 -26.48 -7.07 16.88
N ALA A 88 -26.75 -7.55 15.68
CA ALA A 88 -27.52 -6.83 14.65
C ALA A 88 -28.89 -6.28 15.14
N LYS A 89 -29.37 -6.77 16.28
CA LYS A 89 -30.60 -6.34 16.96
C LYS A 89 -30.50 -4.97 17.66
N GLU A 90 -29.29 -4.46 17.92
CA GLU A 90 -29.06 -3.23 18.68
C GLU A 90 -28.59 -2.04 17.83
N PHE A 91 -28.51 -2.17 16.51
CA PHE A 91 -28.32 -1.02 15.66
C PHE A 91 -29.49 -0.04 15.85
N SER A 92 -29.33 0.89 16.76
CA SER A 92 -30.24 2.03 16.80
C SER A 92 -30.02 2.80 15.50
N ARG A 93 -30.92 2.61 14.55
CA ARG A 93 -30.96 3.31 13.25
C ARG A 93 -31.45 4.74 13.47
N ALA A 94 -30.82 5.41 14.43
CA ALA A 94 -31.10 6.82 14.67
C ALA A 94 -30.66 7.60 13.46
N ASP A 95 -31.46 8.53 13.03
CA ASP A 95 -31.27 9.42 11.89
C ASP A 95 -30.01 10.31 11.96
N SER A 96 -29.22 10.20 13.02
CA SER A 96 -28.01 11.00 13.27
C SER A 96 -26.69 10.30 12.90
N ILE A 97 -26.69 9.01 12.50
CA ILE A 97 -25.44 8.24 12.41
C ILE A 97 -25.35 7.48 11.07
N ILE A 98 -25.15 8.22 10.00
CA ILE A 98 -24.73 7.66 8.70
C ILE A 98 -23.26 7.97 8.54
N PHE A 99 -22.42 6.94 8.53
CA PHE A 99 -20.97 7.09 8.53
C PHE A 99 -20.48 7.88 7.31
N GLY A 100 -19.67 8.92 7.54
CA GLY A 100 -19.17 9.82 6.50
C GLY A 100 -20.16 10.85 5.99
N TRP A 101 -21.39 10.88 6.54
CA TRP A 101 -22.45 11.77 6.12
C TRP A 101 -23.01 12.57 7.29
N SER A 102 -23.56 13.75 7.01
CA SER A 102 -24.19 14.64 7.99
C SER A 102 -25.55 15.12 7.50
N LYS A 103 -26.54 15.16 8.40
CA LYS A 103 -27.86 15.73 8.12
C LYS A 103 -27.72 17.23 7.88
N VAL A 104 -28.38 17.74 6.85
CA VAL A 104 -28.52 19.16 6.57
C VAL A 104 -29.98 19.54 6.79
N GLN A 105 -30.23 20.42 7.75
CA GLN A 105 -31.59 20.82 8.12
C GLN A 105 -31.66 22.35 8.24
N GLY A 106 -32.39 22.95 7.31
CA GLY A 106 -32.64 24.39 7.32
C GLY A 106 -33.75 24.77 8.32
N GLU A 107 -33.85 26.07 8.57
CA GLU A 107 -34.87 26.65 9.47
C GLU A 107 -36.28 26.24 9.02
N GLY A 108 -37.11 25.79 9.96
CA GLY A 108 -38.48 25.35 9.70
C GLY A 108 -38.62 24.02 8.97
N ALA A 109 -37.52 23.33 8.67
CA ALA A 109 -37.58 21.98 8.13
C ALA A 109 -37.73 20.92 9.23
N SER A 110 -38.53 19.89 9.00
CA SER A 110 -38.63 18.72 9.88
C SER A 110 -38.74 17.43 9.10
N GLY A 111 -38.28 16.35 9.69
CA GLY A 111 -38.29 15.02 9.10
C GLY A 111 -37.14 14.14 9.58
N ARG A 112 -37.12 12.89 9.14
CA ARG A 112 -36.11 11.90 9.49
C ARG A 112 -35.31 11.44 8.27
N ILE A 113 -34.06 11.08 8.49
CA ILE A 113 -33.19 10.44 7.51
C ILE A 113 -32.67 9.15 8.15
N LEU A 114 -33.04 8.01 7.60
CA LEU A 114 -32.86 6.69 8.21
C LEU A 114 -32.10 5.76 7.28
N THR A 115 -31.27 4.89 7.81
CA THR A 115 -30.81 3.71 7.07
C THR A 115 -31.88 2.61 7.16
N VAL A 116 -32.26 2.06 6.02
CA VAL A 116 -33.26 1.02 5.91
C VAL A 116 -32.73 -0.11 5.05
N GLU A 117 -33.23 -1.32 5.29
CA GLU A 117 -32.88 -2.49 4.48
C GLU A 117 -33.64 -2.44 3.16
N ASP A 118 -32.96 -1.99 2.12
CA ASP A 118 -33.41 -1.92 0.73
C ASP A 118 -32.21 -1.63 -0.18
N THR A 119 -32.30 -1.93 -1.46
CA THR A 119 -31.21 -1.70 -2.42
C THR A 119 -31.72 -1.80 -3.85
N PRO A 120 -31.12 -1.08 -4.83
CA PRO A 120 -31.36 -1.30 -6.25
C PRO A 120 -30.97 -2.69 -6.74
N LEU A 121 -30.24 -3.46 -5.92
CA LEU A 121 -29.73 -4.78 -6.28
C LEU A 121 -30.51 -5.95 -5.67
N LEU A 122 -31.67 -5.71 -5.07
CA LEU A 122 -32.54 -6.77 -4.56
C LEU A 122 -32.82 -7.82 -5.66
N GLY A 123 -32.38 -9.05 -5.41
CA GLY A 123 -32.52 -10.16 -6.36
C GLY A 123 -31.31 -10.42 -7.28
N THR A 124 -30.30 -9.56 -7.32
CA THR A 124 -29.05 -9.80 -8.05
C THR A 124 -27.97 -10.46 -7.19
N GLN A 125 -28.23 -10.63 -5.92
CA GLN A 125 -27.33 -11.16 -4.88
C GLN A 125 -26.82 -12.59 -5.13
N ALA A 126 -27.34 -13.29 -6.12
CA ALA A 126 -26.91 -14.63 -6.53
C ALA A 126 -25.47 -14.69 -7.08
N ARG A 127 -24.79 -13.54 -7.26
CA ARG A 127 -23.40 -13.48 -7.75
C ARG A 127 -22.35 -13.51 -6.64
N HIS A 128 -22.72 -13.82 -5.40
CA HIS A 128 -21.76 -14.02 -4.34
C HIS A 128 -21.13 -15.40 -4.47
N TYR A 129 -20.06 -15.46 -5.21
CA TYR A 129 -19.43 -16.68 -5.72
C TYR A 129 -18.82 -17.60 -4.65
N ASN A 130 -18.71 -17.15 -3.39
CA ASN A 130 -17.94 -17.85 -2.37
C ASN A 130 -18.76 -18.36 -1.18
N TYR A 131 -20.10 -18.21 -1.19
CA TYR A 131 -20.89 -18.54 -0.01
C TYR A 131 -21.90 -19.62 -0.30
N ASP A 132 -21.78 -20.71 0.42
CA ASP A 132 -22.87 -21.63 0.62
C ASP A 132 -23.95 -20.89 1.44
N GLN A 133 -25.09 -20.61 0.83
CA GLN A 133 -26.23 -19.94 1.48
C GLN A 133 -26.78 -20.70 2.68
N THR A 134 -26.25 -21.89 2.97
CA THR A 134 -26.61 -22.72 4.12
C THR A 134 -25.75 -22.48 5.35
N ASP A 135 -24.70 -21.63 5.26
CA ASP A 135 -23.83 -21.37 6.39
C ASP A 135 -24.49 -20.41 7.38
N LYS A 136 -24.73 -20.89 8.61
CA LYS A 136 -25.30 -20.12 9.72
C LYS A 136 -24.55 -18.82 10.08
N TYR A 137 -23.33 -18.63 9.56
CA TYR A 137 -22.55 -17.41 9.70
C TYR A 137 -22.85 -16.37 8.60
N ASP A 138 -23.55 -16.77 7.53
CA ASP A 138 -23.84 -15.91 6.38
C ASP A 138 -25.15 -15.11 6.53
N ASP A 139 -26.08 -15.58 7.36
CA ASP A 139 -27.48 -15.13 7.28
C ASP A 139 -27.77 -13.72 7.82
N GLU A 140 -26.94 -13.14 8.70
CA GLU A 140 -27.37 -11.91 9.39
C GLU A 140 -26.56 -10.65 9.09
N LEU A 141 -25.33 -10.73 8.64
CA LEU A 141 -24.43 -9.56 8.55
C LEU A 141 -23.98 -9.16 7.15
N ARG A 142 -23.96 -10.07 6.19
CA ARG A 142 -23.31 -9.83 4.89
C ARG A 142 -24.25 -9.41 3.77
N TYR A 143 -25.48 -9.85 3.79
CA TYR A 143 -26.43 -9.65 2.69
C TYR A 143 -27.44 -8.55 2.93
N LYS A 144 -27.40 -7.94 4.10
CA LYS A 144 -28.26 -6.79 4.38
C LYS A 144 -27.69 -5.57 3.71
N GLN A 145 -28.19 -5.29 2.54
CA GLN A 145 -27.90 -4.04 1.87
C GLN A 145 -28.82 -2.96 2.41
N TYR A 146 -28.23 -1.80 2.67
CA TYR A 146 -28.93 -0.67 3.25
C TYR A 146 -28.86 0.51 2.29
N CYS A 147 -29.94 1.22 2.21
CA CYS A 147 -30.03 2.53 1.60
C CYS A 147 -30.43 3.57 2.62
N VAL A 148 -30.47 4.83 2.21
CA VAL A 148 -30.99 5.92 3.03
C VAL A 148 -32.40 6.25 2.62
N LYS A 149 -33.32 6.28 3.59
CA LYS A 149 -34.70 6.76 3.44
C LYS A 149 -34.82 8.18 4.01
N PHE A 150 -35.39 9.07 3.22
CA PHE A 150 -35.80 10.41 3.63
C PHE A 150 -37.29 10.42 3.92
N GLU A 151 -37.69 10.89 5.10
CA GLU A 151 -39.08 11.13 5.50
C GLU A 151 -39.22 12.63 5.82
N ILE A 152 -39.75 13.40 4.89
CA ILE A 152 -39.79 14.86 4.98
C ILE A 152 -41.21 15.31 5.32
N GLU A 153 -41.38 15.85 6.53
CA GLU A 153 -42.65 16.32 7.04
C GLU A 153 -42.89 17.81 6.72
N GLN A 154 -41.83 18.60 6.88
CA GLN A 154 -41.83 20.03 6.56
C GLN A 154 -40.55 20.39 5.85
N ILE A 155 -40.65 21.10 4.74
CA ILE A 155 -39.47 21.40 3.93
C ILE A 155 -38.70 22.64 4.47
N GLY A 156 -39.36 23.63 5.05
CA GLY A 156 -38.70 24.83 5.57
C GLY A 156 -37.69 25.42 4.56
N LYS A 157 -36.47 25.66 5.02
CA LYS A 157 -35.34 26.08 4.16
C LYS A 157 -34.55 24.87 3.59
N GLY A 158 -35.08 23.66 3.65
CA GLY A 158 -34.55 22.45 3.07
C GLY A 158 -34.14 21.38 4.09
N LEU A 159 -34.35 20.11 3.72
CA LEU A 159 -33.87 18.94 4.44
C LEU A 159 -33.06 18.08 3.47
N GLY A 160 -31.86 17.68 3.87
CA GLY A 160 -30.93 16.96 3.02
C GLY A 160 -29.87 16.18 3.79
N LEU A 161 -28.97 15.60 3.04
CA LEU A 161 -27.84 14.83 3.52
C LEU A 161 -26.57 15.29 2.80
N ALA A 162 -25.48 15.47 3.53
CA ALA A 162 -24.20 15.89 3.00
C ALA A 162 -23.14 14.81 3.19
N ALA A 163 -22.49 14.40 2.09
CA ALA A 163 -21.29 13.56 2.12
C ALA A 163 -20.06 14.42 2.41
N ASN A 164 -19.30 14.08 3.45
CA ASN A 164 -18.13 14.85 3.89
C ASN A 164 -16.80 14.41 3.26
N GLY A 165 -16.76 13.26 2.56
CA GLY A 165 -15.55 12.70 1.96
C GLY A 165 -14.64 11.97 2.97
N TYR A 166 -13.37 11.79 2.60
CA TYR A 166 -12.39 11.03 3.37
C TYR A 166 -11.45 11.97 4.15
N GLY A 167 -11.90 12.53 5.22
CA GLY A 167 -11.12 13.41 6.08
C GLY A 167 -10.70 12.77 7.40
N ILE A 168 -10.00 13.53 8.23
CA ILE A 168 -9.65 13.13 9.60
C ILE A 168 -10.89 13.27 10.47
N SER A 169 -11.14 12.26 11.31
CA SER A 169 -12.19 12.33 12.32
C SER A 169 -11.89 13.45 13.31
N PRO A 170 -12.89 14.27 13.69
CA PRO A 170 -12.71 15.31 14.70
C PRO A 170 -12.30 14.78 16.08
N TYR A 171 -12.46 13.47 16.31
CA TYR A 171 -12.05 12.82 17.56
C TYR A 171 -10.57 12.44 17.59
N GLY A 172 -9.79 12.77 16.54
CA GLY A 172 -8.35 12.63 16.46
C GLY A 172 -7.84 11.18 16.58
N GLN A 173 -6.52 11.05 16.45
CA GLN A 173 -5.82 9.78 16.63
C GLN A 173 -5.72 9.33 18.12
N GLU A 174 -6.00 10.21 19.06
CA GLU A 174 -5.78 9.97 20.48
C GLU A 174 -6.71 8.93 21.11
N ARG A 175 -7.84 8.65 20.49
CA ARG A 175 -8.67 7.51 20.88
C ARG A 175 -8.41 6.36 19.93
N GLN A 176 -7.44 5.53 20.27
CA GLN A 176 -7.10 4.26 19.61
C GLN A 176 -8.19 3.19 19.68
N GLY A 177 -9.46 3.60 19.75
CA GLY A 177 -10.58 2.73 19.45
C GLY A 177 -10.72 2.66 17.93
N TYR A 178 -10.44 1.52 17.37
CA TYR A 178 -10.41 1.19 15.93
C TYR A 178 -11.62 1.64 15.09
N TYR A 179 -12.65 2.24 15.68
CA TYR A 179 -13.98 2.38 15.10
C TYR A 179 -14.40 3.79 14.71
N TYR A 180 -13.69 4.82 15.19
CA TYR A 180 -14.10 6.20 14.99
C TYR A 180 -13.13 7.04 14.17
N SER A 181 -11.98 6.47 13.80
CA SER A 181 -10.89 7.26 13.21
C SER A 181 -11.18 7.80 11.81
N ASN A 182 -12.11 7.22 11.09
CA ASN A 182 -12.44 7.62 9.72
C ASN A 182 -13.91 8.03 9.51
N ASN A 183 -14.67 8.32 10.59
CA ASN A 183 -15.99 8.95 10.45
C ASN A 183 -15.83 10.46 10.27
N THR A 184 -15.74 10.91 9.04
CA THR A 184 -15.54 12.30 8.69
C THR A 184 -16.82 13.11 8.88
N GLN A 185 -16.79 14.10 9.78
CA GLN A 185 -17.90 15.04 10.03
C GLN A 185 -17.63 16.43 9.44
N THR A 186 -16.42 16.71 8.99
CA THR A 186 -16.00 17.98 8.39
C THR A 186 -15.87 17.85 6.88
N PRO A 187 -16.20 18.88 6.10
CA PRO A 187 -16.00 18.89 4.66
C PRO A 187 -14.56 18.55 4.29
N SER A 188 -14.35 17.49 3.51
CA SER A 188 -13.02 16.95 3.20
C SER A 188 -12.90 16.47 1.75
N ILE A 189 -13.90 16.72 0.91
CA ILE A 189 -13.84 16.45 -0.53
C ILE A 189 -12.97 17.53 -1.17
N PRO A 190 -11.78 17.20 -1.70
CA PRO A 190 -10.92 18.19 -2.34
C PRO A 190 -11.43 18.49 -3.74
N VAL A 191 -11.74 19.74 -4.01
CA VAL A 191 -12.09 20.16 -5.36
C VAL A 191 -11.16 21.25 -5.87
N LYS A 192 -11.02 21.30 -7.19
CA LYS A 192 -10.21 22.31 -7.90
C LYS A 192 -11.10 23.15 -8.78
N LYS A 193 -10.93 24.46 -8.76
CA LYS A 193 -11.65 25.39 -9.61
C LYS A 193 -11.52 25.02 -11.10
N GLY A 194 -12.66 24.93 -11.77
CA GLY A 194 -12.73 24.61 -13.20
C GLY A 194 -12.77 23.13 -13.53
N VAL A 195 -12.46 22.24 -12.56
CA VAL A 195 -12.55 20.80 -12.75
C VAL A 195 -14.00 20.34 -12.62
N SER A 196 -14.40 19.43 -13.51
CA SER A 196 -15.70 18.77 -13.50
C SER A 196 -15.63 17.46 -12.72
N TYR A 197 -16.74 17.14 -12.07
CA TYR A 197 -16.90 15.94 -11.27
C TYR A 197 -18.13 15.17 -11.72
N ASP A 198 -17.95 13.92 -12.13
CA ASP A 198 -19.01 13.01 -12.51
C ASP A 198 -19.77 12.55 -11.28
N LEU A 199 -21.02 12.96 -11.18
CA LEU A 199 -21.98 12.59 -10.15
C LEU A 199 -22.81 11.41 -10.59
N SER A 200 -22.94 10.39 -9.74
CA SER A 200 -23.88 9.30 -9.93
C SER A 200 -24.54 8.95 -8.61
N LEU A 201 -25.84 8.72 -8.63
CA LEU A 201 -26.59 8.22 -7.47
C LEU A 201 -27.85 7.46 -7.91
N TYR A 202 -28.31 6.53 -7.09
CA TYR A 202 -29.57 5.83 -7.31
C TYR A 202 -30.66 6.45 -6.42
N LEU A 203 -31.80 6.72 -7.05
CA LEU A 203 -32.97 7.26 -6.37
C LEU A 203 -34.22 6.42 -6.66
N ARG A 204 -35.08 6.33 -5.65
CA ARG A 204 -36.42 5.75 -5.75
C ARG A 204 -37.37 6.59 -4.89
N LYS A 205 -38.56 6.91 -5.42
CA LYS A 205 -39.58 7.58 -4.63
C LYS A 205 -40.54 6.58 -3.98
N ALA A 206 -41.15 7.00 -2.86
CA ALA A 206 -42.39 6.45 -2.35
C ALA A 206 -43.51 7.51 -2.55
N SER A 207 -43.74 8.36 -1.59
CA SER A 207 -44.72 9.47 -1.68
C SER A 207 -44.17 10.77 -2.24
N TYR A 208 -42.84 10.85 -2.49
CA TYR A 208 -42.17 12.06 -2.92
C TYR A 208 -42.52 12.46 -4.36
N ALA A 209 -42.93 13.71 -4.56
CA ALA A 209 -43.30 14.23 -5.89
C ALA A 209 -42.41 15.38 -6.39
N GLY A 210 -41.36 15.71 -5.64
CA GLY A 210 -40.45 16.81 -5.93
C GLY A 210 -39.21 16.44 -6.71
N GLY A 211 -38.30 17.38 -6.80
CA GLY A 211 -36.96 17.21 -7.32
C GLY A 211 -35.91 17.10 -6.21
N ILE A 212 -34.74 16.60 -6.61
CA ILE A 212 -33.56 16.52 -5.78
C ILE A 212 -32.49 17.42 -6.37
N SER A 213 -31.95 18.33 -5.55
CA SER A 213 -30.85 19.21 -5.92
C SER A 213 -29.53 18.68 -5.33
N VAL A 214 -28.50 18.54 -6.16
CA VAL A 214 -27.15 18.14 -5.72
C VAL A 214 -26.15 19.22 -6.07
N TYR A 215 -25.31 19.60 -5.10
CA TYR A 215 -24.28 20.63 -5.25
C TYR A 215 -23.14 20.45 -4.26
N LEU A 216 -22.05 21.18 -4.46
CA LEU A 216 -20.93 21.26 -3.54
C LEU A 216 -20.99 22.55 -2.74
N GLU A 217 -20.70 22.45 -1.43
CA GLU A 217 -20.59 23.62 -0.56
C GLU A 217 -19.39 23.51 0.39
N ASP A 218 -18.83 24.63 0.77
CA ASP A 218 -17.75 24.71 1.74
C ASP A 218 -18.27 24.59 3.19
N ALA A 219 -17.35 24.64 4.16
CA ALA A 219 -17.68 24.50 5.57
C ALA A 219 -18.63 25.58 6.12
N SER A 220 -18.71 26.74 5.46
CA SER A 220 -19.63 27.81 5.81
C SER A 220 -21.02 27.65 5.19
N GLY A 221 -21.22 26.63 4.37
CA GLY A 221 -22.45 26.42 3.60
C GLY A 221 -22.51 27.30 2.32
N HIS A 222 -21.38 27.89 1.92
CA HIS A 222 -21.32 28.62 0.66
C HIS A 222 -21.19 27.64 -0.50
N ARG A 223 -22.08 27.78 -1.49
CA ARG A 223 -22.07 26.91 -2.67
C ARG A 223 -20.90 27.23 -3.59
N ILE A 224 -20.13 26.17 -3.90
CA ILE A 224 -18.92 26.26 -4.72
C ILE A 224 -19.00 25.44 -6.02
N SER A 225 -20.22 25.11 -6.46
CA SER A 225 -20.47 24.46 -7.77
C SER A 225 -21.78 24.94 -8.39
N ASN A 226 -22.04 24.54 -9.64
CA ASN A 226 -23.39 24.52 -10.19
C ASN A 226 -24.30 23.61 -9.35
N VAL A 227 -25.61 23.65 -9.64
CA VAL A 227 -26.60 22.73 -9.07
C VAL A 227 -27.07 21.77 -10.14
N VAL A 228 -26.97 20.48 -9.87
CA VAL A 228 -27.61 19.43 -10.67
C VAL A 228 -28.99 19.16 -10.06
N LYS A 229 -30.03 19.16 -10.87
CA LYS A 229 -31.39 18.86 -10.44
C LYS A 229 -31.91 17.59 -11.10
N PHE A 230 -32.38 16.67 -10.30
CA PHE A 230 -33.06 15.47 -10.73
C PHE A 230 -34.55 15.61 -10.48
N SER A 231 -35.37 15.31 -11.48
CA SER A 231 -36.82 15.36 -11.41
C SER A 231 -37.41 14.09 -12.03
N GLY A 232 -38.70 13.88 -11.80
CA GLY A 232 -39.39 12.70 -12.35
C GLY A 232 -38.90 11.39 -11.74
N LEU A 233 -38.68 11.35 -10.42
CA LEU A 233 -38.32 10.14 -9.72
C LEU A 233 -39.39 9.06 -9.93
N THR A 234 -38.95 7.81 -10.07
CA THR A 234 -39.82 6.64 -10.28
C THR A 234 -40.00 5.85 -8.96
N ASN A 235 -41.02 5.01 -8.91
CA ASN A 235 -41.22 4.09 -7.78
C ASN A 235 -40.20 2.94 -7.78
N GLU A 236 -39.55 2.72 -8.90
CA GLU A 236 -38.46 1.77 -9.06
C GLU A 236 -37.11 2.49 -8.89
N TRP A 237 -36.11 1.78 -8.43
CA TRP A 237 -34.73 2.26 -8.37
C TRP A 237 -34.23 2.64 -9.76
N LYS A 238 -33.67 3.83 -9.87
CA LYS A 238 -33.08 4.31 -11.12
C LYS A 238 -31.78 5.07 -10.84
N LYS A 239 -30.76 4.84 -11.69
CA LYS A 239 -29.51 5.58 -11.69
C LYS A 239 -29.71 6.96 -12.34
N TYR A 240 -29.29 8.00 -11.64
CA TYR A 240 -29.25 9.38 -12.11
C TYR A 240 -27.81 9.85 -12.16
N THR A 241 -27.45 10.54 -13.22
CA THR A 241 -26.10 11.06 -13.45
C THR A 241 -26.12 12.55 -13.76
N GLY A 242 -25.05 13.24 -13.43
CA GLY A 242 -24.88 14.66 -13.70
C GLY A 242 -23.43 15.09 -13.56
N ILE A 243 -23.15 16.35 -13.85
CA ILE A 243 -21.81 16.93 -13.73
C ILE A 243 -21.84 18.10 -12.78
N LEU A 244 -21.02 18.04 -11.73
CA LEU A 244 -20.76 19.17 -10.84
C LEU A 244 -19.44 19.83 -11.25
N GLN A 245 -19.49 21.12 -11.59
CA GLN A 245 -18.29 21.89 -11.92
C GLN A 245 -17.94 22.81 -10.76
N ALA A 246 -16.74 22.64 -10.20
CA ALA A 246 -16.27 23.45 -9.10
C ALA A 246 -15.87 24.86 -9.56
N ASN A 247 -16.33 25.89 -8.84
CA ASN A 247 -16.00 27.29 -9.11
C ASN A 247 -14.94 27.87 -8.15
N ASP A 248 -14.48 27.04 -7.19
CA ASP A 248 -13.41 27.38 -6.24
C ASP A 248 -12.51 26.13 -5.99
N THR A 249 -11.33 26.37 -5.40
CA THR A 249 -10.40 25.31 -4.96
C THR A 249 -10.42 25.23 -3.45
N LYS A 250 -11.21 24.30 -2.91
CA LYS A 250 -11.44 24.13 -1.46
C LYS A 250 -11.75 22.69 -1.08
N ASP A 251 -11.70 22.42 0.21
CA ASP A 251 -12.37 21.26 0.78
C ASP A 251 -13.86 21.56 0.93
N CYS A 252 -14.69 20.61 0.51
CA CYS A 252 -16.13 20.76 0.47
C CYS A 252 -16.85 19.48 0.87
N ARG A 253 -18.17 19.56 0.94
CA ARG A 253 -19.07 18.42 1.03
C ARG A 253 -20.06 18.42 -0.13
N MET A 254 -20.51 17.25 -0.53
CA MET A 254 -21.56 17.09 -1.52
C MET A 254 -22.91 17.01 -0.83
N VAL A 255 -23.81 17.92 -1.14
CA VAL A 255 -25.15 18.00 -0.53
C VAL A 255 -26.20 17.44 -1.49
N VAL A 256 -27.02 16.53 -0.98
CA VAL A 256 -28.25 16.01 -1.62
C VAL A 256 -29.44 16.63 -0.88
N MET A 257 -30.15 17.54 -1.52
CA MET A 257 -31.20 18.36 -0.92
C MET A 257 -32.55 18.10 -1.57
N ALA A 258 -33.55 17.84 -0.75
CA ALA A 258 -34.93 17.73 -1.18
C ALA A 258 -35.59 19.13 -1.37
N ASP A 259 -36.59 19.24 -2.24
CA ASP A 259 -37.30 20.48 -2.51
C ASP A 259 -38.77 20.48 -2.07
N THR A 260 -39.31 19.33 -1.64
CA THR A 260 -40.69 19.22 -1.14
C THR A 260 -40.80 18.15 -0.05
N THR A 261 -42.01 17.96 0.47
CA THR A 261 -42.34 16.92 1.47
C THR A 261 -42.57 15.56 0.81
N GLY A 262 -42.50 14.49 1.60
CA GLY A 262 -42.72 13.11 1.17
C GLY A 262 -41.53 12.21 1.43
N GLU A 263 -41.58 11.01 0.89
CA GLU A 263 -40.59 9.95 1.12
C GLU A 263 -39.89 9.56 -0.15
N PHE A 264 -38.55 9.46 -0.09
CA PHE A 264 -37.70 8.90 -1.15
C PHE A 264 -36.50 8.17 -0.57
N TYR A 265 -35.79 7.45 -1.43
CA TYR A 265 -34.63 6.63 -1.07
C TYR A 265 -33.43 7.02 -1.93
N LEU A 266 -32.24 6.93 -1.33
CA LEU A 266 -30.94 7.21 -1.93
C LEU A 266 -29.99 6.05 -1.68
N ASP A 267 -29.26 5.63 -2.72
CA ASP A 267 -28.17 4.67 -2.63
C ASP A 267 -27.06 4.96 -3.66
N PHE A 268 -25.89 4.32 -3.51
CA PHE A 268 -24.73 4.38 -4.41
C PHE A 268 -24.39 5.79 -4.92
N ALA A 269 -24.22 6.72 -3.97
CA ALA A 269 -23.85 8.09 -4.31
C ALA A 269 -22.33 8.22 -4.53
N THR A 270 -21.89 8.46 -5.75
CA THR A 270 -20.49 8.58 -6.12
C THR A 270 -20.18 9.95 -6.73
N LEU A 271 -18.95 10.40 -6.53
CA LEU A 271 -18.40 11.61 -7.12
C LEU A 271 -16.98 11.33 -7.59
N MET A 272 -16.74 11.41 -8.91
CA MET A 272 -15.47 11.08 -9.54
C MET A 272 -14.92 12.31 -10.28
N PRO A 273 -13.64 12.68 -10.11
CA PRO A 273 -13.03 13.71 -10.92
C PRO A 273 -13.06 13.34 -12.41
N GLU A 274 -13.07 14.33 -13.29
CA GLU A 274 -13.01 14.14 -14.75
C GLU A 274 -11.74 13.38 -15.17
N ALA A 275 -11.78 12.76 -16.36
CA ALA A 275 -10.74 11.87 -16.87
C ALA A 275 -9.32 12.47 -16.83
N SER A 276 -9.17 13.77 -17.04
CA SER A 276 -7.85 14.46 -17.00
C SER A 276 -7.14 14.42 -15.64
N GLU A 277 -7.91 14.26 -14.55
CA GLU A 277 -7.42 14.14 -13.17
C GLU A 277 -7.13 12.67 -12.76
N LEU A 278 -7.49 11.70 -13.63
CA LEU A 278 -7.28 10.28 -13.39
C LEU A 278 -6.02 9.77 -14.09
N TRP A 279 -5.45 8.69 -13.55
CA TRP A 279 -4.36 7.96 -14.18
C TRP A 279 -4.79 7.41 -15.54
N MET A 280 -3.99 7.67 -16.59
CA MET A 280 -4.29 7.27 -17.97
C MET A 280 -5.75 7.57 -18.38
N GLU A 281 -6.25 8.73 -17.95
CA GLU A 281 -7.63 9.18 -18.22
C GLU A 281 -8.74 8.23 -17.74
N GLY A 282 -8.46 7.44 -16.69
CA GLY A 282 -9.38 6.48 -16.12
C GLY A 282 -9.54 5.16 -16.91
N LYS A 283 -8.84 4.99 -18.01
CA LYS A 283 -8.90 3.77 -18.84
C LYS A 283 -8.39 2.53 -18.11
N MET A 284 -7.45 2.74 -17.19
CA MET A 284 -6.82 1.68 -16.38
C MET A 284 -7.35 1.67 -14.93
N GLY A 285 -8.54 2.18 -14.68
CA GLY A 285 -9.16 2.18 -13.37
C GLY A 285 -9.34 3.57 -12.75
N PRO A 286 -10.06 3.67 -11.62
CA PRO A 286 -10.41 4.93 -10.97
C PRO A 286 -9.29 5.41 -10.03
N PHE A 287 -8.10 5.61 -10.54
CA PHE A 287 -6.93 5.90 -9.73
C PHE A 287 -6.54 7.37 -9.75
N ARG A 288 -6.11 7.89 -8.61
CA ARG A 288 -5.50 9.22 -8.46
C ARG A 288 -4.21 9.30 -9.28
N LYS A 289 -4.17 10.30 -10.16
CA LYS A 289 -3.06 10.50 -11.09
C LYS A 289 -1.73 10.75 -10.39
N ASP A 290 -1.71 11.56 -9.35
CA ASP A 290 -0.49 11.91 -8.60
C ASP A 290 0.15 10.70 -7.90
N LEU A 291 -0.67 9.87 -7.25
CA LEU A 291 -0.19 8.67 -6.56
C LEU A 291 0.30 7.61 -7.55
N MET A 292 -0.43 7.39 -8.64
CA MET A 292 0.00 6.45 -9.69
C MET A 292 1.28 6.91 -10.39
N GLN A 293 1.45 8.22 -10.61
CA GLN A 293 2.70 8.74 -11.17
C GLN A 293 3.89 8.45 -10.24
N ALA A 294 3.71 8.61 -8.92
CA ALA A 294 4.75 8.26 -7.98
C ALA A 294 5.10 6.76 -8.00
N LEU A 295 4.12 5.88 -8.27
CA LEU A 295 4.40 4.45 -8.46
C LEU A 295 5.12 4.18 -9.78
N ALA A 296 4.72 4.84 -10.87
CA ALA A 296 5.36 4.71 -12.17
C ALA A 296 6.84 5.17 -12.15
N ASP A 297 7.14 6.24 -11.41
CA ASP A 297 8.51 6.75 -11.25
C ASP A 297 9.44 5.76 -10.52
N LEU A 298 8.89 4.84 -9.69
CA LEU A 298 9.63 3.73 -9.07
C LEU A 298 10.02 2.64 -10.10
N ASN A 299 9.39 2.64 -11.28
CA ASN A 299 9.60 1.63 -12.32
C ASN A 299 9.50 0.19 -11.79
N PRO A 300 8.37 -0.18 -11.12
CA PRO A 300 8.25 -1.48 -10.48
C PRO A 300 8.15 -2.61 -11.50
N THR A 301 8.87 -3.69 -11.26
CA THR A 301 8.85 -4.87 -12.14
C THR A 301 7.82 -5.92 -11.71
N PHE A 302 7.34 -5.84 -10.49
CA PHE A 302 6.20 -6.61 -9.98
C PHE A 302 5.39 -5.78 -8.98
N MET A 303 4.15 -6.23 -8.76
CA MET A 303 3.24 -5.68 -7.74
C MET A 303 2.63 -6.81 -6.94
N ARG A 304 2.94 -6.87 -5.61
CA ARG A 304 2.28 -7.73 -4.63
C ARG A 304 1.05 -7.02 -4.08
N PHE A 305 -0.09 -7.71 -4.03
CA PHE A 305 -1.37 -7.21 -3.52
C PHE A 305 -2.29 -8.36 -3.07
N PRO A 306 -3.42 -8.16 -2.39
CA PRO A 306 -3.98 -6.90 -1.87
C PRO A 306 -3.41 -6.54 -0.49
N GLY A 307 -2.44 -7.27 -0.02
CA GLY A 307 -1.80 -7.02 1.25
C GLY A 307 -1.07 -8.22 1.84
N GLY A 308 -0.61 -8.03 3.05
CA GLY A 308 -0.15 -9.04 3.98
C GLY A 308 -1.27 -9.39 4.95
N CYS A 309 -1.28 -8.76 6.14
CA CYS A 309 -2.34 -8.93 7.13
C CYS A 309 -3.74 -8.59 6.61
N ALA A 310 -3.85 -7.64 5.69
CA ALA A 310 -5.13 -7.30 5.08
C ALA A 310 -5.73 -8.47 4.28
N SER A 311 -4.92 -9.32 3.63
CA SER A 311 -5.42 -10.49 2.91
C SER A 311 -6.08 -11.51 3.84
N GLU A 312 -5.57 -11.65 5.07
CA GLU A 312 -5.96 -12.69 6.02
C GLU A 312 -7.00 -12.23 7.05
N GLY A 313 -7.08 -10.93 7.29
CA GLY A 313 -8.08 -10.37 8.19
C GLY A 313 -7.95 -10.79 9.65
N THR A 314 -8.91 -10.33 10.48
CA THR A 314 -9.00 -10.68 11.90
C THR A 314 -9.91 -11.88 12.17
N ASN A 315 -10.76 -12.21 11.24
CA ASN A 315 -11.70 -13.33 11.27
C ASN A 315 -12.09 -13.69 9.84
N TYR A 316 -12.93 -14.70 9.66
CA TYR A 316 -13.39 -15.15 8.34
C TYR A 316 -13.97 -13.99 7.49
N PHE A 317 -14.75 -13.12 8.09
CA PHE A 317 -15.40 -12.01 7.38
C PHE A 317 -14.47 -10.84 7.05
N GLY A 318 -13.35 -10.73 7.71
CA GLY A 318 -12.30 -9.75 7.43
C GLY A 318 -11.26 -10.22 6.42
N GLN A 319 -11.36 -11.46 5.94
CA GLN A 319 -10.49 -11.99 4.89
C GLN A 319 -10.87 -11.41 3.53
N VAL A 320 -9.88 -11.20 2.68
CA VAL A 320 -10.14 -10.77 1.30
C VAL A 320 -10.46 -11.99 0.45
N PHE A 321 -11.66 -11.97 -0.15
CA PHE A 321 -12.08 -12.88 -1.19
C PHE A 321 -12.21 -12.10 -2.50
N TRP A 322 -11.37 -12.41 -3.48
CA TRP A 322 -11.25 -11.66 -4.72
C TRP A 322 -12.57 -11.59 -5.51
N LYS A 323 -13.38 -12.64 -5.45
CA LYS A 323 -14.69 -12.71 -6.12
C LYS A 323 -15.69 -11.66 -5.62
N ASN A 324 -15.52 -11.18 -4.37
CA ASN A 324 -16.34 -10.10 -3.83
C ASN A 324 -15.95 -8.72 -4.40
N SER A 325 -14.86 -8.64 -5.14
CA SER A 325 -14.28 -7.40 -5.66
C SER A 325 -14.28 -7.31 -7.19
N VAL A 326 -14.95 -8.23 -7.88
CA VAL A 326 -15.10 -8.23 -9.34
C VAL A 326 -16.57 -8.08 -9.72
N GLY A 327 -16.87 -7.79 -11.01
CA GLY A 327 -18.19 -7.43 -11.47
C GLY A 327 -18.49 -5.94 -11.30
N ALA A 328 -19.77 -5.57 -11.40
CA ALA A 328 -20.20 -4.18 -11.24
C ALA A 328 -19.88 -3.68 -9.81
N ARG A 329 -19.46 -2.42 -9.72
CA ARG A 329 -19.03 -1.86 -8.41
C ARG A 329 -20.15 -1.81 -7.38
N GLU A 330 -21.36 -1.63 -7.82
CA GLU A 330 -22.56 -1.65 -6.99
C GLU A 330 -22.84 -3.04 -6.38
N GLU A 331 -22.36 -4.11 -7.02
CA GLU A 331 -22.56 -5.50 -6.58
C GLU A 331 -21.43 -5.98 -5.63
N ARG A 332 -20.37 -5.19 -5.45
CA ARG A 332 -19.23 -5.57 -4.63
C ARG A 332 -19.51 -5.40 -3.15
N ILE A 333 -19.03 -6.35 -2.37
CA ILE A 333 -19.28 -6.37 -0.93
C ILE A 333 -18.13 -5.72 -0.20
N GLY A 334 -18.37 -4.59 0.44
CA GLY A 334 -17.44 -3.98 1.37
C GLY A 334 -17.29 -4.82 2.65
N PHE A 335 -16.18 -4.68 3.31
CA PHE A 335 -15.89 -5.38 4.56
C PHE A 335 -15.02 -4.53 5.48
N ARG A 336 -14.96 -4.92 6.75
CA ARG A 336 -14.05 -4.33 7.70
C ARG A 336 -12.69 -5.03 7.60
N ASN A 337 -11.67 -4.29 7.20
CA ASN A 337 -10.35 -4.84 7.01
C ASN A 337 -9.59 -5.07 8.34
N HIS A 338 -8.44 -5.72 8.26
CA HIS A 338 -7.57 -6.01 9.40
C HIS A 338 -7.19 -4.74 10.20
N TRP A 339 -6.97 -3.62 9.53
CA TRP A 339 -6.50 -2.36 10.12
C TRP A 339 -7.62 -1.53 10.78
N GLY A 340 -8.83 -2.08 10.84
CA GLY A 340 -9.94 -1.58 11.64
C GLY A 340 -10.80 -0.50 10.98
N TYR A 341 -10.76 -0.37 9.66
CA TYR A 341 -11.65 0.50 8.91
C TYR A 341 -12.34 -0.25 7.76
N TRP A 342 -13.28 0.41 7.11
CA TRP A 342 -14.06 -0.17 6.03
C TRP A 342 -13.34 -0.06 4.70
N THR A 343 -13.29 -1.16 3.96
CA THR A 343 -12.85 -1.25 2.57
C THR A 343 -14.08 -1.50 1.71
N SER A 344 -14.38 -0.60 0.79
CA SER A 344 -15.61 -0.64 0.00
C SER A 344 -15.57 -1.59 -1.19
N GLN A 345 -14.40 -2.08 -1.56
CA GLN A 345 -14.15 -2.87 -2.79
C GLN A 345 -14.44 -2.08 -4.10
N TYR A 346 -14.56 -0.74 -4.05
CA TYR A 346 -14.69 0.08 -5.27
C TYR A 346 -13.50 -0.11 -6.21
N VAL A 347 -12.32 -0.26 -5.64
CA VAL A 347 -11.11 -0.81 -6.24
C VAL A 347 -10.91 -2.20 -5.65
N GLY A 348 -10.77 -3.20 -6.49
CA GLY A 348 -10.60 -4.60 -6.09
C GLY A 348 -9.59 -5.32 -6.98
N PHE A 349 -9.68 -6.65 -7.04
CA PHE A 349 -8.70 -7.46 -7.77
C PHE A 349 -8.58 -7.10 -9.25
N PHE A 350 -9.70 -6.85 -9.92
CA PHE A 350 -9.66 -6.42 -11.32
C PHE A 350 -8.83 -5.13 -11.49
N GLU A 351 -9.08 -4.15 -10.65
CA GLU A 351 -8.35 -2.88 -10.70
C GLU A 351 -6.88 -3.03 -10.28
N TYR A 352 -6.54 -3.96 -9.36
CA TYR A 352 -5.13 -4.24 -9.04
C TYR A 352 -4.38 -4.85 -10.23
N PHE A 353 -5.03 -5.70 -11.03
CA PHE A 353 -4.43 -6.20 -12.26
C PHE A 353 -4.24 -5.09 -13.30
N LEU A 354 -5.24 -4.21 -13.49
CA LEU A 354 -5.11 -3.04 -14.36
C LEU A 354 -4.00 -2.10 -13.87
N MET A 355 -3.87 -1.91 -12.57
CA MET A 355 -2.77 -1.12 -11.97
C MET A 355 -1.42 -1.74 -12.32
N SER A 356 -1.25 -3.05 -12.10
CA SER A 356 -0.02 -3.77 -12.44
C SER A 356 0.32 -3.61 -13.92
N GLU A 357 -0.64 -3.83 -14.80
CA GLU A 357 -0.46 -3.68 -16.26
C GLU A 357 -0.07 -2.26 -16.65
N SER A 358 -0.74 -1.24 -16.09
CA SER A 358 -0.47 0.17 -16.38
C SER A 358 0.92 0.63 -15.93
N LEU A 359 1.52 -0.08 -14.97
CA LEU A 359 2.88 0.14 -14.47
C LEU A 359 3.92 -0.74 -15.17
N GLY A 360 3.51 -1.65 -16.06
CA GLY A 360 4.39 -2.65 -16.65
C GLY A 360 4.90 -3.69 -15.64
N ALA A 361 4.22 -3.83 -14.51
CA ALA A 361 4.59 -4.71 -13.41
C ALA A 361 3.91 -6.08 -13.51
N THR A 362 4.63 -7.15 -13.19
CA THR A 362 4.04 -8.50 -13.11
C THR A 362 3.17 -8.60 -11.86
N PRO A 363 1.89 -9.02 -11.96
CA PRO A 363 1.02 -9.16 -10.80
C PRO A 363 1.42 -10.34 -9.93
N LEU A 364 1.39 -10.14 -8.60
CA LEU A 364 1.60 -11.17 -7.58
C LEU A 364 0.48 -11.04 -6.53
N PRO A 365 -0.72 -11.60 -6.80
CA PRO A 365 -1.77 -11.68 -5.81
C PRO A 365 -1.41 -12.63 -4.67
N VAL A 366 -1.79 -12.27 -3.44
CA VAL A 366 -1.68 -13.12 -2.25
C VAL A 366 -3.09 -13.49 -1.79
N LEU A 367 -3.36 -14.79 -1.74
CA LEU A 367 -4.63 -15.33 -1.26
C LEU A 367 -4.51 -15.86 0.16
N ASN A 368 -5.56 -15.70 0.93
CA ASN A 368 -5.66 -16.35 2.23
C ASN A 368 -5.91 -17.86 2.07
N ASN A 369 -5.58 -18.62 3.09
CA ASN A 369 -5.76 -20.07 3.12
C ASN A 369 -6.60 -20.55 4.33
N GLY A 370 -7.52 -19.71 4.78
CA GLY A 370 -8.38 -20.01 5.93
C GLY A 370 -7.68 -19.84 7.28
N VAL A 371 -6.61 -19.02 7.32
CA VAL A 371 -5.90 -18.63 8.55
C VAL A 371 -6.00 -17.13 8.69
N THR A 372 -6.25 -16.62 9.91
CA THR A 372 -6.23 -15.19 10.17
C THR A 372 -4.81 -14.68 10.38
N CYS A 373 -4.62 -13.36 10.21
CA CYS A 373 -3.34 -12.71 10.48
C CYS A 373 -2.82 -13.06 11.88
N GLN A 374 -1.49 -13.13 12.03
CA GLN A 374 -0.82 -13.45 13.29
C GLN A 374 -1.16 -12.45 14.42
N PHE A 375 -1.43 -11.18 14.11
CA PHE A 375 -1.91 -10.20 15.08
C PHE A 375 -3.34 -10.46 15.58
N ALA A 376 -4.12 -11.27 14.84
CA ALA A 376 -5.44 -11.74 15.25
C ALA A 376 -5.41 -13.13 15.92
N GLY A 377 -4.22 -13.59 16.30
CA GLY A 377 -4.02 -14.85 16.99
C GLY A 377 -3.90 -16.07 16.09
N HIS A 378 -3.72 -15.91 14.78
CA HIS A 378 -3.47 -17.00 13.83
C HIS A 378 -4.54 -18.09 13.92
N GLN A 379 -5.81 -17.67 13.90
CA GLN A 379 -6.96 -18.56 14.06
C GLN A 379 -7.25 -19.31 12.75
N TYR A 380 -7.66 -20.56 12.88
CA TYR A 380 -8.07 -21.41 11.75
C TYR A 380 -9.58 -21.29 11.57
N VAL A 381 -10.00 -20.46 10.63
CA VAL A 381 -11.41 -20.13 10.38
C VAL A 381 -12.12 -21.16 9.49
N ALA A 382 -11.35 -22.07 8.88
CA ALA A 382 -11.86 -23.19 8.11
C ALA A 382 -11.30 -24.51 8.67
N PRO A 383 -12.07 -25.32 9.44
CA PRO A 383 -11.62 -26.61 9.94
C PRO A 383 -11.37 -27.60 8.79
N LEU A 384 -10.55 -28.63 9.05
CA LEU A 384 -10.25 -29.76 8.13
C LEU A 384 -10.50 -31.13 8.79
N ASP A 385 -11.25 -31.15 9.88
CA ASP A 385 -11.37 -32.34 10.75
C ASP A 385 -12.23 -33.43 10.11
N THR A 386 -13.27 -33.05 9.36
CA THR A 386 -14.20 -33.98 8.70
C THR A 386 -14.07 -33.90 7.17
N GLU A 387 -14.67 -34.87 6.46
CA GLU A 387 -14.76 -34.84 5.00
C GLU A 387 -15.58 -33.63 4.50
N ALA A 388 -16.65 -33.27 5.22
CA ALA A 388 -17.43 -32.09 4.92
C ALA A 388 -16.62 -30.79 5.07
N ASP A 389 -15.80 -30.70 6.13
CA ASP A 389 -14.90 -29.56 6.33
C ASP A 389 -13.85 -29.45 5.21
N ARG A 390 -13.25 -30.59 4.81
CA ARG A 390 -12.30 -30.64 3.70
C ARG A 390 -12.93 -30.24 2.37
N LYS A 391 -14.15 -30.70 2.11
CA LYS A 391 -14.91 -30.29 0.93
C LYS A 391 -15.20 -28.80 0.97
N ARG A 392 -15.63 -28.26 2.10
CA ARG A 392 -15.88 -26.83 2.28
C ARG A 392 -14.61 -26.00 2.08
N PHE A 393 -13.49 -26.44 2.66
CA PHE A 393 -12.19 -25.79 2.43
C PHE A 393 -11.83 -25.77 0.95
N TYR A 394 -12.03 -26.89 0.25
CA TYR A 394 -11.79 -26.98 -1.18
C TYR A 394 -12.67 -25.96 -1.96
N ASP A 395 -13.96 -25.95 -1.69
CA ASP A 395 -14.91 -25.10 -2.40
C ASP A 395 -14.63 -23.60 -2.18
N ILE A 396 -14.17 -23.21 -0.99
CA ILE A 396 -13.94 -21.80 -0.63
C ILE A 396 -12.52 -21.34 -1.01
N PHE A 397 -11.48 -22.06 -0.64
CA PHE A 397 -10.09 -21.58 -0.76
C PHE A 397 -9.34 -22.15 -1.96
N VAL A 398 -9.46 -23.46 -2.20
CA VAL A 398 -8.77 -24.09 -3.33
C VAL A 398 -9.37 -23.64 -4.63
N LYS A 399 -10.70 -23.74 -4.75
CA LYS A 399 -11.41 -23.33 -5.95
C LYS A 399 -11.27 -21.81 -6.20
N ASP A 400 -11.20 -21.00 -5.14
CA ASP A 400 -10.95 -19.56 -5.26
C ASP A 400 -9.60 -19.27 -5.94
N ALA A 401 -8.56 -20.00 -5.58
CA ALA A 401 -7.25 -19.89 -6.22
C ALA A 401 -7.26 -20.35 -7.69
N LEU A 402 -7.90 -21.50 -8.00
CA LEU A 402 -8.00 -22.01 -9.35
C LEU A 402 -8.80 -21.06 -10.26
N ASP A 403 -9.92 -20.56 -9.75
CA ASP A 403 -10.79 -19.60 -10.45
C ASP A 403 -10.07 -18.25 -10.69
N LEU A 404 -9.19 -17.80 -9.77
CA LEU A 404 -8.38 -16.60 -9.98
C LEU A 404 -7.38 -16.78 -11.12
N ILE A 405 -6.73 -17.93 -11.19
CA ILE A 405 -5.81 -18.24 -12.30
C ILE A 405 -6.58 -18.26 -13.62
N GLU A 406 -7.79 -18.86 -13.66
CA GLU A 406 -8.66 -18.83 -14.84
C GLU A 406 -9.11 -17.40 -15.18
N PHE A 407 -9.48 -16.58 -14.17
CA PHE A 407 -9.83 -15.17 -14.37
C PHE A 407 -8.68 -14.40 -15.02
N CYS A 408 -7.44 -14.66 -14.62
CA CYS A 408 -6.27 -13.99 -15.17
C CYS A 408 -5.82 -14.52 -16.53
N ASN A 409 -5.81 -15.84 -16.71
CA ASN A 409 -5.13 -16.50 -17.83
C ASN A 409 -6.08 -17.21 -18.78
N GLY A 410 -7.35 -17.46 -18.39
CA GLY A 410 -8.36 -18.08 -19.24
C GLY A 410 -8.76 -17.20 -20.41
N ASP A 411 -9.09 -17.82 -21.53
CA ASP A 411 -9.68 -17.11 -22.67
C ASP A 411 -11.15 -16.73 -22.39
N THR A 412 -11.74 -15.94 -23.28
CA THR A 412 -13.12 -15.43 -23.13
C THR A 412 -14.22 -16.50 -23.21
N ASN A 413 -13.88 -17.76 -23.54
CA ASN A 413 -14.81 -18.88 -23.52
C ASN A 413 -14.84 -19.61 -22.19
N THR A 414 -13.86 -19.37 -21.31
CA THR A 414 -13.89 -19.88 -19.95
C THR A 414 -14.81 -19.03 -19.08
N HIS A 415 -15.30 -19.59 -17.97
CA HIS A 415 -16.24 -18.88 -17.09
C HIS A 415 -15.65 -17.56 -16.57
N TRP A 416 -14.47 -17.61 -15.98
CA TRP A 416 -13.85 -16.43 -15.38
C TRP A 416 -13.16 -15.51 -16.38
N GLY A 417 -12.69 -16.05 -17.52
CA GLY A 417 -12.21 -15.24 -18.63
C GLY A 417 -13.33 -14.41 -19.26
N ALA A 418 -14.57 -14.96 -19.33
CA ALA A 418 -15.74 -14.21 -19.76
C ALA A 418 -16.09 -13.07 -18.79
N VAL A 419 -16.05 -13.32 -17.48
CA VAL A 419 -16.27 -12.27 -16.45
C VAL A 419 -15.24 -11.14 -16.59
N ARG A 420 -13.96 -11.47 -16.78
CA ARG A 420 -12.91 -10.47 -17.05
C ARG A 420 -13.23 -9.63 -18.30
N ALA A 421 -13.67 -10.30 -19.38
CA ALA A 421 -14.01 -9.63 -20.62
C ALA A 421 -15.24 -8.71 -20.48
N GLU A 422 -16.28 -9.13 -19.75
CA GLU A 422 -17.45 -8.31 -19.42
C GLU A 422 -17.05 -7.04 -18.63
N MET A 423 -16.01 -7.14 -17.79
CA MET A 423 -15.45 -5.99 -17.07
C MET A 423 -14.59 -5.06 -17.96
N GLY A 424 -14.44 -5.37 -19.24
CA GLY A 424 -13.77 -4.54 -20.23
C GLY A 424 -12.34 -4.93 -20.56
N HIS A 425 -11.86 -6.09 -20.09
CA HIS A 425 -10.51 -6.57 -20.36
C HIS A 425 -10.52 -8.01 -20.92
N PRO A 426 -10.73 -8.21 -22.23
CA PRO A 426 -10.79 -9.54 -22.84
C PRO A 426 -9.43 -10.25 -22.86
N GLU A 427 -8.31 -9.51 -22.88
CA GLU A 427 -6.96 -10.08 -22.92
C GLU A 427 -6.54 -10.66 -21.55
N PRO A 428 -5.74 -11.74 -21.51
CA PRO A 428 -5.21 -12.29 -20.27
C PRO A 428 -4.24 -11.34 -19.57
N PHE A 429 -4.28 -11.31 -18.24
CA PHE A 429 -3.30 -10.61 -17.39
C PHE A 429 -1.95 -11.32 -17.27
N ASN A 430 -1.84 -12.56 -17.77
CA ASN A 430 -0.63 -13.37 -17.76
C ASN A 430 -0.04 -13.59 -16.36
N LEU A 431 -0.89 -14.02 -15.43
CA LEU A 431 -0.49 -14.34 -14.06
C LEU A 431 0.58 -15.46 -14.06
N LYS A 432 1.69 -15.20 -13.37
CA LYS A 432 2.83 -16.11 -13.22
C LYS A 432 3.07 -16.52 -11.78
N TYR A 433 2.76 -15.66 -10.83
CA TYR A 433 3.04 -15.82 -9.42
C TYR A 433 1.76 -15.79 -8.60
N LEU A 434 1.67 -16.65 -7.59
CA LEU A 434 0.55 -16.71 -6.67
C LEU A 434 1.05 -16.95 -5.25
N GLY A 435 0.82 -15.99 -4.35
CA GLY A 435 1.09 -16.13 -2.94
C GLY A 435 -0.03 -16.87 -2.21
N ILE A 436 0.32 -17.77 -1.29
CA ILE A 436 -0.61 -18.51 -0.44
C ILE A 436 -0.29 -18.22 1.02
N GLY A 437 -1.15 -17.42 1.66
CA GLY A 437 -0.99 -16.98 3.04
C GLY A 437 0.04 -15.87 3.21
N ASN A 438 0.11 -15.30 4.41
CA ASN A 438 1.01 -14.24 4.80
C ASN A 438 1.55 -14.48 6.21
N GLU A 439 2.89 -14.48 6.38
CA GLU A 439 3.55 -14.66 7.69
C GLU A 439 3.06 -15.87 8.50
N ASN A 440 2.55 -16.87 7.81
CA ASN A 440 1.98 -18.07 8.42
C ASN A 440 3.04 -19.09 8.89
N ARG A 441 2.59 -20.02 9.73
CA ARG A 441 3.46 -21.02 10.37
C ARG A 441 2.71 -22.22 10.90
N GLY A 442 3.47 -23.28 11.19
CA GLY A 442 3.00 -24.46 11.91
C GLY A 442 2.18 -25.44 11.06
N ASP A 443 1.95 -26.64 11.63
CA ASP A 443 1.41 -27.78 10.90
C ASP A 443 0.06 -27.53 10.24
N LYS A 444 -0.82 -26.80 10.91
CA LYS A 444 -2.15 -26.50 10.35
C LYS A 444 -2.11 -25.54 9.16
N PHE A 445 -1.14 -24.62 9.11
CA PHE A 445 -0.89 -23.83 7.92
C PHE A 445 -0.43 -24.73 6.79
N TRP A 446 0.57 -25.59 7.04
CA TRP A 446 1.14 -26.47 6.02
C TRP A 446 0.14 -27.49 5.50
N GLU A 447 -0.77 -28.00 6.35
CA GLU A 447 -1.85 -28.89 5.90
C GLU A 447 -2.74 -28.21 4.83
N ARG A 448 -3.06 -26.94 5.01
CA ARG A 448 -3.84 -26.15 4.05
C ARG A 448 -3.04 -25.79 2.79
N PHE A 449 -1.81 -25.39 2.98
CA PHE A 449 -0.89 -25.11 1.90
C PHE A 449 -0.68 -26.32 1.00
N ASP A 450 -0.46 -27.49 1.60
CA ASP A 450 -0.29 -28.79 0.90
C ASP A 450 -1.47 -29.08 -0.02
N ILE A 451 -2.69 -28.85 0.45
CA ILE A 451 -3.91 -29.09 -0.35
C ILE A 451 -3.96 -28.10 -1.52
N MET A 452 -3.78 -26.81 -1.25
CA MET A 452 -3.83 -25.76 -2.29
C MET A 452 -2.71 -25.95 -3.31
N TYR A 453 -1.48 -26.15 -2.86
CA TYR A 453 -0.32 -26.36 -3.73
C TYR A 453 -0.55 -27.51 -4.72
N LYS A 454 -1.00 -28.68 -4.22
CA LYS A 454 -1.22 -29.89 -5.05
C LYS A 454 -2.28 -29.66 -6.13
N GLU A 455 -3.39 -29.02 -5.78
CA GLU A 455 -4.47 -28.81 -6.73
C GLU A 455 -4.11 -27.71 -7.76
N ILE A 456 -3.41 -26.65 -7.35
CA ILE A 456 -2.92 -25.62 -8.27
C ILE A 456 -1.90 -26.22 -9.24
N LYS A 457 -0.86 -26.91 -8.74
CA LYS A 457 0.18 -27.50 -9.59
C LYS A 457 -0.34 -28.58 -10.54
N LYS A 458 -1.38 -29.29 -10.16
CA LYS A 458 -2.05 -30.27 -11.02
C LYS A 458 -2.72 -29.64 -12.23
N GLN A 459 -3.34 -28.45 -12.09
CA GLN A 459 -4.07 -27.78 -13.17
C GLN A 459 -3.20 -26.73 -13.88
N TYR A 460 -2.34 -26.06 -13.15
CA TYR A 460 -1.51 -24.94 -13.60
C TYR A 460 -0.05 -25.12 -13.17
N PRO A 461 0.68 -26.09 -13.75
CA PRO A 461 2.03 -26.45 -13.34
C PRO A 461 3.05 -25.32 -13.45
N ASP A 462 2.82 -24.36 -14.36
CA ASP A 462 3.71 -23.24 -14.64
C ASP A 462 3.55 -22.06 -13.65
N ILE A 463 2.50 -22.06 -12.84
CA ILE A 463 2.34 -21.04 -11.79
C ILE A 463 3.40 -21.24 -10.70
N ILE A 464 4.17 -20.20 -10.43
CA ILE A 464 5.12 -20.17 -9.33
C ILE A 464 4.37 -19.81 -8.05
N ILE A 465 4.36 -20.76 -7.10
CA ILE A 465 3.75 -20.52 -5.79
C ILE A 465 4.75 -19.77 -4.91
N VAL A 466 4.26 -18.76 -4.19
CA VAL A 466 5.02 -18.05 -3.16
C VAL A 466 4.49 -18.50 -1.81
N SER A 467 5.36 -19.10 -1.00
CA SER A 467 5.11 -19.50 0.38
C SER A 467 5.66 -18.45 1.35
N THR A 468 5.64 -18.74 2.63
CA THR A 468 6.09 -17.82 3.68
C THR A 468 7.19 -18.43 4.56
N SER A 469 8.13 -17.60 5.01
CA SER A 469 9.08 -17.96 6.06
C SER A 469 8.57 -17.67 7.49
N GLY A 470 7.36 -17.11 7.61
CA GLY A 470 6.83 -16.56 8.86
C GLY A 470 7.13 -15.07 9.03
N ALA A 471 6.87 -14.52 10.20
CA ALA A 471 7.00 -13.10 10.51
C ALA A 471 8.41 -12.67 10.96
N SER A 472 9.39 -13.58 10.95
CA SER A 472 10.73 -13.35 11.50
C SER A 472 11.82 -13.70 10.49
N ASP A 473 12.94 -12.99 10.57
CA ASP A 473 14.12 -13.20 9.73
C ASP A 473 15.03 -14.36 10.17
N ALA A 474 14.74 -14.97 11.31
CA ALA A 474 15.48 -16.08 11.88
C ALA A 474 14.70 -16.72 13.04
N GLY A 475 15.25 -17.77 13.61
CA GLY A 475 14.67 -18.45 14.76
C GLY A 475 13.87 -19.69 14.37
N ARG A 476 13.16 -20.27 15.35
CA ARG A 476 12.50 -21.56 15.17
C ARG A 476 11.49 -21.56 14.04
N GLU A 477 10.59 -20.58 14.03
CA GLU A 477 9.52 -20.45 13.04
C GLU A 477 10.07 -20.36 11.61
N PHE A 478 11.04 -19.47 11.39
CA PHE A 478 11.74 -19.33 10.12
C PHE A 478 12.38 -20.65 9.68
N ASN A 479 13.08 -21.31 10.60
CA ASN A 479 13.80 -22.54 10.31
C ASN A 479 12.85 -23.71 10.01
N ASP A 480 11.76 -23.86 10.77
CA ASP A 480 10.76 -24.92 10.58
C ASP A 480 10.06 -24.76 9.23
N ASN A 481 9.71 -23.51 8.86
CA ASN A 481 9.11 -23.22 7.55
C ASN A 481 10.06 -23.57 6.40
N TYR A 482 11.31 -23.14 6.48
CA TYR A 482 12.29 -23.51 5.44
C TYR A 482 12.59 -24.99 5.36
N ALA A 483 12.63 -25.71 6.49
CA ALA A 483 12.80 -27.15 6.49
C ALA A 483 11.64 -27.86 5.76
N HIS A 484 10.41 -27.41 5.98
CA HIS A 484 9.23 -27.94 5.31
C HIS A 484 9.26 -27.66 3.79
N ILE A 485 9.66 -26.45 3.39
CA ILE A 485 9.81 -26.08 1.97
C ILE A 485 10.90 -26.89 1.30
N ASP A 486 12.06 -26.99 1.94
CA ASP A 486 13.20 -27.73 1.40
C ASP A 486 12.87 -29.23 1.18
N GLU A 487 12.04 -29.81 2.04
CA GLU A 487 11.61 -31.19 1.93
C GLU A 487 10.56 -31.41 0.84
N LYS A 488 9.53 -30.53 0.76
CA LYS A 488 8.33 -30.85 -0.01
C LYS A 488 8.10 -29.95 -1.24
N TYR A 489 8.59 -28.71 -1.22
CA TYR A 489 8.24 -27.68 -2.23
C TYR A 489 9.45 -26.90 -2.74
N PRO A 490 10.47 -27.59 -3.28
CA PRO A 490 11.73 -26.94 -3.67
C PRO A 490 11.60 -25.94 -4.83
N ASP A 491 10.49 -25.91 -5.57
CA ASP A 491 10.19 -24.98 -6.67
C ASP A 491 9.38 -23.75 -6.23
N THR A 492 9.19 -23.56 -4.92
CA THR A 492 8.42 -22.46 -4.35
C THR A 492 9.33 -21.27 -4.06
N TYR A 493 8.86 -20.05 -4.32
CA TYR A 493 9.51 -18.85 -3.81
C TYR A 493 9.12 -18.64 -2.35
N VAL A 494 10.04 -18.10 -1.54
CA VAL A 494 9.85 -17.95 -0.11
C VAL A 494 9.81 -16.47 0.24
N ASP A 495 8.69 -16.03 0.78
CA ASP A 495 8.47 -14.66 1.23
C ASP A 495 9.10 -14.44 2.61
N GLU A 496 10.13 -13.59 2.68
CA GLU A 496 10.83 -13.19 3.91
C GLU A 496 10.52 -11.75 4.27
N HIS A 497 10.27 -11.47 5.55
CA HIS A 497 9.90 -10.16 6.06
C HIS A 497 10.88 -9.62 7.10
N TYR A 498 11.28 -8.32 6.98
CA TYR A 498 12.25 -7.66 7.87
C TYR A 498 11.80 -6.25 8.25
N TYR A 499 11.38 -6.08 9.49
CA TYR A 499 11.17 -4.76 10.09
C TYR A 499 12.25 -4.56 11.16
N LYS A 500 13.35 -3.91 10.80
CA LYS A 500 14.59 -3.89 11.60
C LYS A 500 15.12 -2.48 11.82
N ARG A 501 16.14 -2.38 12.67
CA ARG A 501 16.86 -1.13 12.93
C ARG A 501 18.03 -0.96 11.96
N ASP A 502 18.61 0.26 11.90
CA ASP A 502 19.72 0.62 11.01
C ASP A 502 20.87 -0.39 11.09
N ASP A 503 21.29 -0.76 12.31
CA ASP A 503 22.43 -1.64 12.53
C ASP A 503 22.22 -3.05 11.98
N TRP A 504 20.97 -3.53 11.93
CA TRP A 504 20.68 -4.83 11.35
C TRP A 504 20.95 -4.83 9.84
N PHE A 505 20.53 -3.79 9.11
CA PHE A 505 20.74 -3.68 7.67
C PHE A 505 22.23 -3.65 7.32
N TYR A 506 23.04 -2.89 8.07
CA TYR A 506 24.49 -2.87 7.86
C TYR A 506 25.17 -4.20 8.19
N LYS A 507 24.77 -4.88 9.26
CA LYS A 507 25.35 -6.17 9.68
C LYS A 507 24.97 -7.33 8.75
N ASN A 508 23.85 -7.24 8.03
CA ASN A 508 23.32 -8.32 7.21
C ASN A 508 23.65 -8.18 5.70
N GLN A 509 24.67 -7.41 5.34
CA GLN A 509 25.13 -7.22 3.97
C GLN A 509 25.47 -8.53 3.23
N ASN A 510 25.83 -9.58 3.94
CA ASN A 510 26.19 -10.88 3.39
C ASN A 510 25.13 -11.97 3.70
N ARG A 511 23.89 -11.58 4.06
CA ARG A 511 22.85 -12.53 4.45
C ARG A 511 22.66 -13.64 3.41
N TYR A 512 22.66 -13.28 2.14
CA TYR A 512 22.43 -14.21 1.04
C TYR A 512 23.72 -14.68 0.34
N ALA A 513 24.88 -14.39 0.88
CA ALA A 513 26.12 -14.88 0.31
C ALA A 513 26.17 -16.44 0.37
N PRO A 514 26.81 -17.12 -0.60
CA PRO A 514 26.79 -18.57 -0.71
C PRO A 514 27.29 -19.33 0.51
N ASP A 515 28.18 -18.71 1.29
CA ASP A 515 28.80 -19.29 2.50
C ASP A 515 28.06 -18.99 3.79
N LYS A 516 26.96 -18.23 3.72
CA LYS A 516 26.24 -17.79 4.92
C LYS A 516 25.15 -18.74 5.32
N VAL A 517 25.05 -18.95 6.62
CA VAL A 517 24.04 -19.79 7.25
C VAL A 517 22.69 -19.08 7.22
N ARG A 518 21.69 -19.79 6.72
CA ARG A 518 20.29 -19.38 6.72
C ARG A 518 19.68 -19.59 8.11
N GLY A 519 19.18 -18.52 8.71
CA GLY A 519 18.65 -18.60 10.06
C GLY A 519 19.68 -19.09 11.07
N ASN A 520 19.32 -20.03 11.94
CA ASN A 520 20.16 -20.55 13.02
C ASN A 520 20.50 -22.05 12.88
N GLN A 521 20.25 -22.68 11.73
CA GLN A 521 20.31 -24.14 11.57
C GLN A 521 21.56 -24.68 10.88
N GLY A 522 22.51 -23.85 10.49
CA GLY A 522 23.68 -24.29 9.74
C GLY A 522 23.40 -24.63 8.27
N VAL A 523 22.19 -24.35 7.75
CA VAL A 523 21.82 -24.53 6.33
C VAL A 523 22.08 -23.24 5.56
N THR A 524 22.68 -23.34 4.38
CA THR A 524 22.92 -22.20 3.50
C THR A 524 21.79 -22.03 2.47
N TYR A 525 21.73 -20.87 1.81
CA TYR A 525 20.87 -20.68 0.64
C TYR A 525 21.43 -21.46 -0.55
N ASP A 526 20.74 -22.55 -0.93
CA ASP A 526 21.21 -23.47 -1.96
C ASP A 526 20.82 -22.99 -3.36
N ARG A 527 21.80 -22.48 -4.11
CA ARG A 527 21.64 -21.98 -5.48
C ARG A 527 21.38 -23.07 -6.52
N ASN A 528 21.61 -24.34 -6.18
CA ASN A 528 21.33 -25.47 -7.07
C ASN A 528 19.86 -25.89 -7.03
N ARG A 529 19.09 -25.40 -6.06
CA ARG A 529 17.63 -25.59 -5.98
C ARG A 529 16.90 -24.51 -6.75
N PRO A 530 15.70 -24.77 -7.27
CA PRO A 530 14.85 -23.73 -7.88
C PRO A 530 14.23 -22.76 -6.87
N THR A 531 14.23 -23.09 -5.57
CA THR A 531 13.78 -22.20 -4.48
C THR A 531 14.50 -20.86 -4.56
N ARG A 532 13.73 -19.76 -4.50
CA ARG A 532 14.26 -18.39 -4.50
C ARG A 532 13.66 -17.60 -3.36
N VAL A 533 14.35 -16.55 -2.98
CA VAL A 533 13.90 -15.60 -1.94
C VAL A 533 13.15 -14.44 -2.58
N PHE A 534 12.01 -14.17 -2.02
CA PHE A 534 11.24 -12.95 -2.19
C PHE A 534 11.30 -12.16 -0.88
N VAL A 535 11.90 -10.99 -0.85
CA VAL A 535 11.85 -10.08 0.30
C VAL A 535 10.57 -9.27 0.15
N GLY A 536 9.45 -9.81 0.59
CA GLY A 536 8.12 -9.26 0.28
C GLY A 536 7.71 -8.08 1.13
N GLU A 537 8.32 -7.96 2.32
CA GLU A 537 8.13 -6.79 3.17
C GLU A 537 9.43 -6.45 3.89
N PHE A 538 9.97 -5.26 3.66
CA PHE A 538 11.06 -4.76 4.47
C PHE A 538 10.97 -3.26 4.70
N ALA A 539 11.36 -2.82 5.87
CA ALA A 539 11.61 -1.42 6.18
C ALA A 539 12.47 -1.27 7.44
N ASN A 540 13.16 -0.16 7.53
CA ASN A 540 13.75 0.29 8.77
C ASN A 540 12.67 0.95 9.64
N ASN A 541 12.32 0.32 10.75
CA ASN A 541 11.25 0.76 11.63
C ASN A 541 11.71 1.56 12.85
N SER A 542 13.00 1.96 12.93
CA SER A 542 13.55 2.62 14.10
C SER A 542 13.37 4.13 14.12
N THR A 543 13.33 4.77 12.95
CA THR A 543 13.45 6.24 12.83
C THR A 543 12.29 6.90 12.07
N ASN A 544 11.28 6.13 11.68
CA ASN A 544 10.12 6.62 10.93
C ASN A 544 10.53 7.46 9.70
N ASN A 545 11.27 6.84 8.77
CA ASN A 545 11.77 7.45 7.52
C ASN A 545 12.70 8.68 7.70
N ALA A 546 13.45 8.79 8.79
CA ALA A 546 14.56 9.72 8.85
C ALA A 546 15.66 9.29 7.86
N TYR A 547 16.42 10.24 7.32
CA TYR A 547 17.39 9.98 6.26
C TYR A 547 18.44 8.91 6.62
N VAL A 548 18.77 8.76 7.89
CA VAL A 548 19.63 7.66 8.37
C VAL A 548 19.10 6.28 8.00
N SER A 549 17.78 6.10 8.00
CA SER A 549 17.17 4.82 7.58
C SER A 549 17.37 4.54 6.09
N THR A 550 17.36 5.57 5.28
CA THR A 550 17.60 5.50 3.83
C THR A 550 19.00 4.97 3.53
N LEU A 551 20.03 5.49 4.25
CA LEU A 551 21.40 5.03 4.10
C LEU A 551 21.55 3.54 4.41
N ALA A 552 20.93 3.08 5.51
CA ALA A 552 21.01 1.69 5.94
C ALA A 552 20.28 0.74 4.98
N GLU A 553 19.06 1.08 4.57
CA GLU A 553 18.30 0.28 3.61
C GLU A 553 18.94 0.25 2.22
N ALA A 554 19.42 1.39 1.72
CA ALA A 554 20.11 1.47 0.43
C ALA A 554 21.40 0.64 0.43
N ALA A 555 22.16 0.67 1.53
CA ALA A 555 23.33 -0.19 1.70
C ALA A 555 22.93 -1.68 1.60
N TYR A 556 21.86 -2.09 2.28
CA TYR A 556 21.34 -3.46 2.23
C TYR A 556 20.84 -3.83 0.82
N TRP A 557 20.17 -2.91 0.12
CA TRP A 557 19.72 -3.13 -1.27
C TRP A 557 20.85 -3.52 -2.21
N THR A 558 22.05 -2.91 -2.04
CA THR A 558 23.22 -3.29 -2.86
C THR A 558 23.57 -4.77 -2.68
N SER A 559 23.32 -5.33 -1.50
CA SER A 559 23.49 -6.76 -1.23
C SER A 559 22.43 -7.64 -1.91
N LEU A 560 21.17 -7.21 -1.94
CA LEU A 560 20.11 -7.94 -2.64
C LEU A 560 20.45 -8.06 -4.13
N GLU A 561 20.90 -6.97 -4.75
CA GLU A 561 21.28 -6.96 -6.16
C GLU A 561 22.51 -7.84 -6.45
N ARG A 562 23.54 -7.82 -5.58
CA ARG A 562 24.69 -8.70 -5.70
C ARG A 562 24.38 -10.19 -5.52
N ASN A 563 23.25 -10.51 -4.95
CA ASN A 563 22.75 -11.88 -4.72
C ASN A 563 21.45 -12.15 -5.47
N SER A 564 21.25 -11.52 -6.62
CA SER A 564 20.00 -11.61 -7.39
C SER A 564 19.76 -12.98 -8.03
N ASP A 565 20.75 -13.86 -8.00
CA ASP A 565 20.60 -15.29 -8.31
C ASP A 565 19.83 -16.07 -7.23
N MET A 566 19.78 -15.53 -6.02
CA MET A 566 19.02 -16.07 -4.89
C MET A 566 17.81 -15.19 -4.54
N VAL A 567 18.00 -13.86 -4.45
CA VAL A 567 16.93 -12.90 -4.16
C VAL A 567 16.37 -12.37 -5.46
N VAL A 568 15.19 -12.83 -5.82
CA VAL A 568 14.60 -12.52 -7.14
C VAL A 568 13.57 -11.40 -7.11
N MET A 569 13.05 -11.05 -5.94
CA MET A 569 12.05 -10.01 -5.73
C MET A 569 12.29 -9.30 -4.39
N ALA A 570 12.07 -7.99 -4.35
CA ALA A 570 12.07 -7.22 -3.10
C ALA A 570 11.10 -6.04 -3.20
N ALA A 571 10.35 -5.79 -2.12
CA ALA A 571 9.38 -4.71 -2.02
C ALA A 571 9.39 -4.06 -0.63
N TYR A 572 9.35 -2.74 -0.59
CA TYR A 572 9.20 -1.96 0.64
C TYR A 572 7.78 -2.03 1.18
N ALA A 573 7.63 -2.04 2.50
CA ALA A 573 6.33 -2.06 3.17
C ALA A 573 6.30 -1.18 4.43
N PRO A 574 5.18 -0.45 4.65
CA PRO A 574 4.06 -0.17 3.75
C PRO A 574 4.37 0.85 2.65
N LEU A 575 3.64 0.76 1.54
CA LEU A 575 3.82 1.63 0.38
C LEU A 575 3.30 3.04 0.61
N PHE A 576 2.08 3.16 1.17
CA PHE A 576 1.36 4.41 1.33
C PHE A 576 0.94 4.68 2.78
N CYS A 577 0.94 5.97 3.16
CA CYS A 577 0.30 6.43 4.38
C CYS A 577 -0.46 7.72 4.16
N LYS A 578 -1.77 7.70 4.37
CA LYS A 578 -2.55 8.94 4.44
C LYS A 578 -2.24 9.67 5.73
N LYS A 579 -1.93 10.96 5.61
CA LYS A 579 -1.63 11.81 6.77
C LYS A 579 -2.81 11.80 7.74
N GLY A 580 -2.53 11.54 9.01
CA GLY A 580 -3.56 11.39 10.04
C GLY A 580 -4.12 9.95 10.22
N PHE A 581 -3.71 8.99 9.41
CA PHE A 581 -4.19 7.59 9.48
C PHE A 581 -3.08 6.57 9.71
N ASN A 582 -1.94 7.00 10.19
CA ASN A 582 -0.77 6.16 10.41
C ASN A 582 -1.05 5.03 11.42
N LYS A 583 -1.06 3.79 10.95
CA LYS A 583 -1.17 2.56 11.75
C LYS A 583 0.17 1.85 11.90
N TRP A 584 1.12 2.13 11.00
CA TRP A 584 2.43 1.51 10.97
C TRP A 584 3.50 2.55 10.66
N ASN A 585 4.63 2.49 11.35
CA ASN A 585 5.75 3.39 11.13
C ASN A 585 6.61 2.94 9.96
N SER A 586 7.26 3.91 9.30
CA SER A 586 8.06 3.73 8.08
C SER A 586 7.19 3.42 6.87
N ASN A 587 6.77 4.47 6.17
CA ASN A 587 5.94 4.39 4.98
C ASN A 587 6.67 5.04 3.81
N LEU A 588 6.59 4.48 2.60
CA LEU A 588 7.38 4.95 1.47
C LEU A 588 6.87 6.29 0.92
N ILE A 589 5.56 6.44 0.78
CA ILE A 589 4.89 7.63 0.24
C ILE A 589 3.84 8.10 1.23
N TRP A 590 3.95 9.35 1.68
CA TRP A 590 2.94 10.01 2.47
C TRP A 590 2.05 10.87 1.56
N PHE A 591 0.76 10.96 1.85
CA PHE A 591 -0.18 11.74 1.06
C PHE A 591 -1.33 12.27 1.92
N ASP A 592 -2.06 13.22 1.35
CA ASP A 592 -3.36 13.67 1.84
C ASP A 592 -4.39 13.68 0.70
N ASN A 593 -5.51 14.37 0.90
CA ASN A 593 -6.55 14.44 -0.12
C ASN A 593 -6.12 15.25 -1.37
N ARG A 594 -5.00 16.00 -1.36
CA ARG A 594 -4.63 16.94 -2.41
C ARG A 594 -3.29 16.70 -3.05
N GLY A 595 -2.36 16.05 -2.35
CA GLY A 595 -1.00 15.84 -2.83
C GLY A 595 -0.26 14.77 -2.04
N LEU A 596 1.05 14.68 -2.26
CA LEU A 596 1.90 13.66 -1.68
C LEU A 596 3.29 14.19 -1.30
N TRP A 597 3.97 13.43 -0.44
CA TRP A 597 5.39 13.60 -0.08
C TRP A 597 6.09 12.28 -0.31
N ARG A 598 7.21 12.32 -1.03
CA ARG A 598 8.11 11.20 -1.23
C ARG A 598 9.14 11.19 -0.14
N THR A 599 9.26 10.08 0.58
CA THR A 599 10.32 9.94 1.59
C THR A 599 11.69 9.83 0.93
N THR A 600 12.74 9.97 1.73
CA THR A 600 14.09 9.70 1.23
C THR A 600 14.29 8.22 0.88
N ASN A 601 13.56 7.33 1.57
CA ASN A 601 13.49 5.90 1.24
C ASN A 601 12.87 5.66 -0.14
N TYR A 602 11.87 6.44 -0.55
CA TYR A 602 11.33 6.41 -1.91
C TYR A 602 12.40 6.80 -2.94
N TYR A 603 13.15 7.85 -2.68
CA TYR A 603 14.15 8.35 -3.63
C TYR A 603 15.30 7.38 -3.86
N TYR A 604 15.80 6.68 -2.84
CA TYR A 604 16.84 5.68 -3.11
C TYR A 604 16.29 4.53 -3.96
N GLN A 605 15.05 4.08 -3.74
CA GLN A 605 14.45 3.01 -4.54
C GLN A 605 14.24 3.44 -5.99
N MET A 606 13.76 4.67 -6.20
CA MET A 606 13.64 5.26 -7.54
C MET A 606 15.01 5.33 -8.27
N LEU A 607 16.08 5.71 -7.57
CA LEU A 607 17.42 5.72 -8.13
C LEU A 607 17.93 4.30 -8.41
N PHE A 608 17.68 3.37 -7.50
CA PHE A 608 18.19 2.01 -7.58
C PHE A 608 17.35 1.08 -8.48
N SER A 609 16.15 1.48 -8.89
CA SER A 609 15.41 0.79 -9.95
C SER A 609 16.11 0.86 -11.31
N LYS A 610 17.03 1.82 -11.49
CA LYS A 610 17.90 1.93 -12.66
C LYS A 610 19.03 0.91 -12.54
N SER A 611 19.01 -0.15 -13.33
CA SER A 611 19.96 -1.25 -13.26
C SER A 611 20.20 -1.87 -14.63
N GLY A 612 21.38 -2.50 -14.80
CA GLY A 612 21.62 -3.42 -15.91
C GLY A 612 21.08 -4.81 -15.60
N ASN A 613 21.15 -5.71 -16.58
CA ASN A 613 20.66 -7.08 -16.47
C ASN A 613 21.73 -8.09 -15.98
N LYS A 614 22.98 -7.65 -15.80
CA LYS A 614 24.09 -8.46 -15.29
C LYS A 614 24.82 -7.73 -14.18
N ALA A 615 25.06 -8.40 -13.05
CA ALA A 615 26.01 -7.90 -12.07
C ALA A 615 27.46 -8.08 -12.57
N PHE A 616 28.38 -7.24 -12.13
CA PHE A 616 29.79 -7.52 -12.28
C PHE A 616 30.21 -8.59 -11.27
N GLU A 617 31.13 -9.48 -11.73
CA GLU A 617 31.78 -10.40 -10.82
C GLU A 617 32.66 -9.58 -9.87
N MET A 618 32.22 -9.47 -8.65
CA MET A 618 32.91 -8.72 -7.60
C MET A 618 33.98 -9.62 -6.98
N SER A 619 35.19 -9.57 -7.44
CA SER A 619 36.35 -9.89 -6.57
C SER A 619 36.44 -8.83 -5.48
N PRO A 620 36.84 -9.19 -4.24
CA PRO A 620 36.49 -8.44 -3.03
C PRO A 620 36.49 -6.94 -3.28
N ILE A 621 35.42 -6.37 -2.93
CA ILE A 621 34.74 -5.20 -3.47
C ILE A 621 35.62 -3.98 -3.63
N MET A 622 36.70 -3.87 -2.93
CA MET A 622 37.72 -2.84 -3.11
C MET A 622 39.03 -3.33 -2.49
N GLU A 623 40.09 -3.18 -3.18
CA GLU A 623 41.42 -3.55 -2.70
C GLU A 623 41.69 -2.74 -1.41
N GLY A 624 41.71 -3.44 -0.25
CA GLY A 624 41.90 -2.85 1.07
C GLY A 624 40.67 -2.67 1.94
N GLU A 625 39.46 -3.13 1.52
CA GLU A 625 38.27 -3.09 2.36
C GLU A 625 38.07 -4.36 3.17
N THR A 626 37.86 -4.15 4.49
CA THR A 626 37.22 -5.12 5.37
C THR A 626 35.70 -4.96 5.30
N ILE A 627 34.96 -5.87 5.90
CA ILE A 627 33.49 -5.82 6.07
C ILE A 627 33.01 -4.52 6.75
N ASP A 628 33.90 -3.77 7.34
CA ASP A 628 33.66 -2.48 8.00
C ASP A 628 33.72 -1.25 7.05
N SER A 629 33.83 -1.47 5.74
CA SER A 629 33.79 -0.38 4.76
C SER A 629 32.42 0.31 4.76
N LEU A 630 32.45 1.62 4.93
CA LEU A 630 31.26 2.46 4.99
C LEU A 630 30.83 3.03 3.62
N ILE A 631 31.40 2.48 2.51
CA ILE A 631 30.92 2.68 1.15
C ILE A 631 30.41 1.34 0.61
N TYR A 632 29.14 1.30 0.24
CA TYR A 632 28.52 0.12 -0.35
C TYR A 632 28.28 0.36 -1.82
N THR A 633 28.54 -0.65 -2.67
CA THR A 633 28.39 -0.53 -4.13
C THR A 633 27.75 -1.78 -4.74
N SER A 634 27.00 -1.57 -5.83
CA SER A 634 26.49 -2.63 -6.70
C SER A 634 26.58 -2.16 -8.15
N PRO A 635 27.65 -2.53 -8.89
CA PRO A 635 27.78 -2.22 -10.31
C PRO A 635 27.06 -3.27 -11.16
N THR A 636 26.30 -2.81 -12.18
CA THR A 636 25.61 -3.67 -13.14
C THR A 636 25.86 -3.21 -14.57
N LEU A 637 25.79 -4.16 -15.51
CA LEU A 637 25.93 -3.95 -16.95
C LEU A 637 24.61 -4.28 -17.65
N ASP A 638 24.12 -3.39 -18.47
CA ASP A 638 23.12 -3.69 -19.47
C ASP A 638 23.85 -4.27 -20.71
N THR A 639 23.63 -5.53 -20.99
CA THR A 639 24.32 -6.25 -22.06
C THR A 639 23.82 -5.88 -23.45
N GLU A 640 22.64 -5.28 -23.58
CA GLU A 640 22.05 -4.85 -24.86
C GLU A 640 22.55 -3.47 -25.25
N THR A 641 22.54 -2.53 -24.32
CA THR A 641 22.97 -1.14 -24.57
C THR A 641 24.44 -0.92 -24.28
N GLY A 642 25.06 -1.75 -23.44
CA GLY A 642 26.42 -1.57 -22.93
C GLY A 642 26.51 -0.46 -21.87
N GLU A 643 25.39 0.02 -21.37
CA GLU A 643 25.34 0.98 -20.26
C GLU A 643 25.79 0.30 -18.97
N VAL A 644 26.47 1.06 -18.10
CA VAL A 644 26.88 0.59 -16.78
C VAL A 644 26.22 1.46 -15.72
N TYR A 645 25.66 0.82 -14.73
CA TYR A 645 25.05 1.47 -13.57
C TYR A 645 25.83 1.08 -12.32
N ILE A 646 26.28 2.07 -11.54
CA ILE A 646 27.04 1.84 -10.32
C ILE A 646 26.24 2.48 -9.18
N LYS A 647 25.50 1.68 -8.45
CA LYS A 647 24.84 2.13 -7.21
C LYS A 647 25.90 2.31 -6.14
N PHE A 648 25.79 3.36 -5.34
CA PHE A 648 26.69 3.62 -4.23
C PHE A 648 25.94 4.17 -3.02
N VAL A 649 26.50 3.88 -1.84
CA VAL A 649 26.10 4.48 -0.57
C VAL A 649 27.35 4.88 0.20
N ASN A 650 27.52 6.18 0.48
CA ASN A 650 28.46 6.69 1.46
C ASN A 650 27.69 6.95 2.76
N SER A 651 27.85 6.08 3.74
CA SER A 651 27.10 6.16 5.01
C SER A 651 27.83 6.96 6.10
N GLU A 652 28.95 7.60 5.77
CA GLU A 652 29.72 8.45 6.68
C GLU A 652 29.45 9.93 6.46
N ALA A 653 29.59 10.70 7.52
CA ALA A 653 29.46 12.16 7.52
C ALA A 653 30.74 12.87 7.04
N ILE A 654 31.40 12.28 6.04
CA ILE A 654 32.58 12.84 5.36
C ILE A 654 32.52 12.54 3.87
N ASP A 655 33.00 13.44 3.07
CA ASP A 655 33.21 13.25 1.61
C ASP A 655 34.26 12.16 1.38
N LYS A 656 34.06 11.33 0.33
CA LYS A 656 35.00 10.29 -0.08
C LYS A 656 35.37 10.39 -1.56
N GLU A 657 36.64 10.19 -1.90
CA GLU A 657 37.08 10.12 -3.30
C GLU A 657 36.91 8.68 -3.81
N LEU A 658 36.04 8.47 -4.79
CA LEU A 658 35.88 7.21 -5.50
C LEU A 658 36.63 7.26 -6.84
N THR A 659 37.60 6.38 -7.02
CA THR A 659 38.26 6.14 -8.29
C THR A 659 37.59 4.94 -8.97
N ILE A 660 37.08 5.14 -10.19
CA ILE A 660 36.44 4.08 -10.97
C ILE A 660 37.34 3.72 -12.13
N LYS A 661 37.82 2.47 -12.16
CA LYS A 661 38.63 1.90 -13.23
C LYS A 661 37.76 1.04 -14.14
N ILE A 662 37.64 1.40 -15.41
CA ILE A 662 36.88 0.69 -16.43
C ILE A 662 37.86 -0.15 -17.27
N GLY A 663 37.72 -1.46 -17.27
CA GLY A 663 38.62 -2.43 -17.88
C GLY A 663 38.69 -2.43 -19.42
N ASN A 664 38.27 -1.36 -20.09
CA ASN A 664 38.33 -1.23 -21.55
C ASN A 664 38.79 0.17 -22.01
N LYS A 665 38.93 0.36 -23.36
CA LYS A 665 39.36 1.62 -23.97
C LYS A 665 38.21 2.48 -24.48
N LYS A 666 36.92 2.07 -24.26
CA LYS A 666 35.75 2.83 -24.72
C LYS A 666 35.65 4.16 -23.97
N ARG A 667 34.97 5.11 -24.60
CA ARG A 667 34.55 6.36 -23.98
C ARG A 667 33.16 6.20 -23.45
N TYR A 668 32.83 6.81 -22.31
CA TYR A 668 31.49 6.81 -21.72
C TYR A 668 31.13 8.25 -21.39
N GLN A 669 29.87 8.60 -21.65
CA GLN A 669 29.24 9.76 -21.03
C GLN A 669 28.81 9.37 -19.64
N ALA A 670 29.37 10.05 -18.62
CA ALA A 670 29.09 9.76 -17.23
C ALA A 670 28.18 10.82 -16.58
N THR A 671 27.15 10.37 -15.90
CA THR A 671 26.26 11.16 -15.07
C THR A 671 26.11 10.51 -13.71
N VAL A 672 25.86 11.30 -12.68
CA VAL A 672 25.51 10.79 -11.36
C VAL A 672 24.20 11.44 -10.87
N GLU A 673 23.29 10.63 -10.37
CA GLU A 673 22.10 11.08 -9.67
C GLU A 673 22.18 10.60 -8.22
N PHE A 674 21.96 11.48 -7.26
CA PHE A 674 22.12 11.15 -5.86
C PHE A 674 21.27 12.05 -4.95
N ILE A 675 21.05 11.57 -3.74
CA ILE A 675 20.57 12.34 -2.58
C ILE A 675 21.68 12.38 -1.52
N SER A 676 21.79 13.50 -0.79
CA SER A 676 22.70 13.63 0.34
C SER A 676 22.18 14.67 1.33
N SER A 677 22.58 14.54 2.58
CA SER A 677 22.30 15.53 3.63
C SER A 677 23.30 15.39 4.77
N HIS A 678 23.79 16.53 5.25
CA HIS A 678 24.56 16.56 6.51
C HIS A 678 23.71 16.12 7.71
N ASP A 679 22.47 16.59 7.77
CA ASP A 679 21.52 16.20 8.83
C ASP A 679 20.74 14.93 8.44
N THR A 680 21.12 13.80 9.03
CA THR A 680 20.48 12.51 8.79
C THR A 680 19.17 12.31 9.55
N SER A 681 18.77 13.26 10.38
CA SER A 681 17.48 13.23 11.08
C SER A 681 16.30 13.74 10.23
N ILE A 682 16.56 14.36 9.09
CA ILE A 682 15.54 14.94 8.20
C ILE A 682 14.57 13.88 7.68
N LYS A 683 13.30 14.27 7.56
CA LYS A 683 12.20 13.48 7.02
C LYS A 683 11.43 14.24 5.95
N ASN A 684 11.23 13.64 4.81
CA ASN A 684 10.34 14.16 3.77
C ASN A 684 8.91 13.67 4.00
N GLN A 685 8.22 14.18 5.01
CA GLN A 685 6.87 13.71 5.37
C GLN A 685 5.85 14.85 5.52
N GLY A 686 6.27 16.07 5.23
CA GLY A 686 5.54 17.28 5.59
C GLY A 686 5.49 17.49 7.11
N SER A 687 5.14 18.68 7.54
CA SER A 687 4.97 18.97 8.97
C SER A 687 3.74 18.24 9.52
N GLN A 688 3.88 17.55 10.64
CA GLN A 688 2.73 16.94 11.33
C GLN A 688 1.74 18.00 11.87
N ASN A 689 2.16 19.26 11.93
CA ASN A 689 1.39 20.36 12.52
C ASN A 689 0.39 21.04 11.57
N HIS A 690 0.19 20.52 10.33
CA HIS A 690 -0.72 21.13 9.37
C HIS A 690 -2.21 20.82 9.59
N TYR A 691 -2.53 19.93 10.50
CA TYR A 691 -3.90 19.79 10.98
C TYR A 691 -4.04 20.61 12.26
N SER A 692 -4.24 21.92 12.10
CA SER A 692 -4.75 22.75 13.18
C SER A 692 -6.09 22.17 13.60
N SER A 693 -6.23 21.93 14.91
CA SER A 693 -7.53 21.59 15.53
C SER A 693 -8.56 22.72 15.42
N HIS A 694 -8.20 23.83 14.76
CA HIS A 694 -9.07 24.98 14.55
C HIS A 694 -9.71 24.84 13.15
N PRO A 695 -11.05 24.75 13.05
CA PRO A 695 -11.76 24.58 11.77
C PRO A 695 -11.55 25.77 10.79
N ASP A 696 -11.11 26.92 11.29
CA ASP A 696 -10.91 28.15 10.50
C ASP A 696 -9.43 28.42 10.16
N ALA A 697 -8.50 27.56 10.54
CA ALA A 697 -7.09 27.78 10.17
C ALA A 697 -6.90 27.54 8.66
N PRO A 698 -6.22 28.46 7.95
CA PRO A 698 -5.92 28.24 6.55
C PRO A 698 -5.07 26.96 6.42
N VAL A 699 -5.55 26.00 5.65
CA VAL A 699 -4.81 24.77 5.34
C VAL A 699 -3.67 25.18 4.41
N SER A 700 -2.46 25.31 4.95
CA SER A 700 -1.30 25.51 4.11
C SER A 700 -0.87 24.15 3.54
N PHE A 701 -0.94 24.02 2.22
CA PHE A 701 -0.51 22.85 1.48
C PHE A 701 0.96 23.02 1.12
N ASP A 702 1.85 22.64 2.03
CA ASP A 702 3.28 22.59 1.76
C ASP A 702 3.68 21.14 1.46
N TYR A 703 3.88 20.84 0.18
CA TYR A 703 4.39 19.55 -0.32
C TYR A 703 5.88 19.60 -0.59
N SER A 704 6.62 20.54 -0.01
CA SER A 704 8.08 20.63 -0.16
C SER A 704 8.75 19.40 0.48
N GLU A 705 9.80 18.97 -0.17
CA GLU A 705 10.66 17.87 0.24
C GLU A 705 12.07 18.40 0.45
N ALA A 706 12.61 18.22 1.65
CA ALA A 706 13.89 18.82 2.03
C ALA A 706 15.09 18.14 1.32
N ILE A 707 14.96 16.84 1.05
CA ILE A 707 16.00 16.06 0.37
C ILE A 707 15.38 15.48 -0.90
N VAL A 708 15.91 15.90 -2.05
CA VAL A 708 15.48 15.47 -3.39
C VAL A 708 16.69 15.08 -4.24
N PRO A 709 16.51 14.23 -5.26
CA PRO A 709 17.59 13.84 -6.14
C PRO A 709 18.23 15.02 -6.88
N GLN A 710 19.53 15.00 -6.93
CA GLN A 710 20.37 15.95 -7.67
C GLN A 710 21.10 15.21 -8.79
N THR A 711 21.27 15.86 -9.94
CA THR A 711 21.99 15.31 -11.09
C THR A 711 23.27 16.11 -11.34
N THR A 712 24.41 15.43 -11.49
CA THR A 712 25.67 16.01 -11.89
C THR A 712 26.21 15.35 -13.15
N HIS A 713 26.56 16.14 -14.14
CA HIS A 713 27.19 15.68 -15.38
C HIS A 713 28.69 15.66 -15.20
N ILE A 714 29.31 14.47 -15.17
CA ILE A 714 30.75 14.29 -15.06
C ILE A 714 31.43 14.56 -16.43
N GLY A 715 30.69 14.25 -17.51
CA GLY A 715 31.20 14.40 -18.87
C GLY A 715 31.78 13.11 -19.45
N VAL A 716 32.68 13.23 -20.44
CA VAL A 716 33.26 12.08 -21.11
C VAL A 716 34.41 11.48 -20.30
N VAL A 717 34.25 10.26 -19.87
CA VAL A 717 35.24 9.48 -19.11
C VAL A 717 35.83 8.34 -19.96
N LYS A 718 36.99 7.86 -19.58
CA LYS A 718 37.69 6.74 -20.23
C LYS A 718 38.15 5.78 -19.15
N LYS A 719 39.10 4.93 -19.43
CA LYS A 719 39.74 3.92 -18.59
C LYS A 719 39.64 4.09 -17.06
N GLU A 720 39.79 5.32 -16.59
CA GLU A 720 39.74 5.67 -15.17
C GLU A 720 39.19 7.09 -15.03
N PHE A 721 38.41 7.33 -14.00
CA PHE A 721 37.99 8.66 -13.57
C PHE A 721 37.78 8.69 -12.07
N LYS A 722 37.76 9.88 -11.51
CA LYS A 722 37.56 10.13 -10.10
C LYS A 722 36.35 11.00 -9.88
N MET A 723 35.65 10.77 -8.77
CA MET A 723 34.59 11.63 -8.30
C MET A 723 34.56 11.68 -6.78
N THR A 724 34.01 12.75 -6.25
CA THR A 724 33.70 12.86 -4.83
C THR A 724 32.33 12.31 -4.61
N LEU A 725 32.19 11.37 -3.65
CA LEU A 725 30.93 10.96 -3.07
C LEU A 725 30.65 11.87 -1.87
N PRO A 726 29.60 12.69 -1.92
CA PRO A 726 29.26 13.54 -0.76
C PRO A 726 29.07 12.73 0.52
N GLU A 727 29.24 13.37 1.65
CA GLU A 727 28.87 12.81 2.93
C GLU A 727 27.41 12.30 2.95
N ASN A 728 27.14 11.22 3.67
CA ASN A 728 25.79 10.65 3.81
C ASN A 728 25.04 10.65 2.48
N SER A 729 25.60 10.02 1.44
CA SER A 729 24.98 10.04 0.11
C SER A 729 24.57 8.66 -0.40
N VAL A 730 23.48 8.64 -1.15
CA VAL A 730 22.97 7.47 -1.88
C VAL A 730 22.76 7.88 -3.32
N GLY A 731 23.26 7.09 -4.27
CA GLY A 731 23.09 7.46 -5.67
C GLY A 731 23.48 6.38 -6.67
N VAL A 732 23.33 6.74 -7.93
CA VAL A 732 23.68 5.90 -9.07
C VAL A 732 24.54 6.70 -10.06
N ILE A 733 25.64 6.10 -10.47
CA ILE A 733 26.49 6.60 -11.56
C ILE A 733 26.08 5.82 -12.82
N LYS A 734 25.67 6.54 -13.85
CA LYS A 734 25.36 5.98 -15.17
C LYS A 734 26.46 6.27 -16.15
N LEU A 735 26.96 5.23 -16.83
CA LEU A 735 27.94 5.31 -17.88
C LEU A 735 27.31 4.87 -19.20
N VAL A 736 27.08 5.79 -20.11
CA VAL A 736 26.53 5.53 -21.45
C VAL A 736 27.67 5.41 -22.43
N PRO A 737 27.84 4.30 -23.20
CA PRO A 737 28.89 4.14 -24.17
C PRO A 737 28.84 5.25 -25.24
N GLY A 738 29.96 5.92 -25.50
CA GLY A 738 30.07 6.84 -26.63
C GLY A 738 29.97 6.09 -27.96
N LYS A 739 29.30 6.69 -28.93
CA LYS A 739 29.23 6.20 -30.33
C LYS A 739 30.60 6.11 -30.97
#